data_55e5b891737a338679f7233f6bbea384
#
_entry.id   55e5b891737a338679f7233f6bbea384
#
_cell.length_a   1.000
_cell.length_b   1.000
_cell.length_c   1.000
_cell.angle_alpha   90.00
_cell.angle_beta   90.00
_cell.angle_gamma   90.00
#
_symmetry.space_group_name_H-M   'P 1'
#
loop_
_entity.id
_entity.type
_entity.pdbx_description
1 polymer ?
#
loop_
_entity_poly.entity_id
_entity_poly.type
_entity_poly.pdbx_seq_one_letter_code
_entity_poly.pdbx_strand_id
1 'polypeptide(L)'
;MSKTSEDIQSLKSEGLEFRKYQVDIAEKCVNKNSLVVLPTGLGKTIIAVLTARKTLQFFPTDSKIIVLAPTRPLINQHYVTFSNFLPISQEKFVVLTGKVLPEQRSKLYQEKQILFYTPQTLRNDLVNRRYTLNNVALIIYDEAHHASGDYAYTMIADEFVEQSPDGVTLALTASPGASKKRIQELCKNLYIPIENIHIRTRKDTDVKGYLKPMSIYKIGVNLTDLMGKIYTGIIVVLEERLHYLSQLSFLDEKSDASHDKVFRKDLLKLNKELVAMLQGTGDKTGLYSALSINAQALILYHMVELIEQQGLDVLLYYLEKLFSDSKKKNSSKAIRILASESRIRCIYIELKKNQDYTPENLIHPKFQVLLKIIIDELSQNPHSRILVFVKLRDSIKNIVKRLEETEIIKPKRFVGQATKSAEDKGMSQKKQIEILEEFKQGNYNVLVSTNVGEEGLDIAECDLVVFYDVVASEIRLIQRKGRTARHREGKVIILYCKGTHDEIYLRIALNKLKKMNVNLKRSHQQLDSGFSIEDNKEKIRRAATNTAMISSKSTSSRKRQVNLHSFIKKPPSDDFMKMDEKSSDDIYNVKIGKFLPMKFGIRKKLQNDAIKFTLEDMDLHVILFNRVLIQICNPRRIREEEFTIEIQEFSEICELFILIFDFIDFEEEMPGEKQILKREIVGLKHEHNFQIIPIEIEEELYFIIKSILESPSEV
;
A
#
# COMPACT_ATOMS: atom_id res chain seq x y z
N MET A 1 -9.84 25.75 33.31
CA MET A 1 -10.31 26.30 32.01
C MET A 1 -9.58 27.54 31.49
N SER A 2 -8.65 28.16 32.22
CA SER A 2 -8.08 29.47 31.85
C SER A 2 -6.70 29.43 31.17
N LYS A 3 -5.86 28.43 31.38
CA LYS A 3 -4.50 28.40 30.79
C LYS A 3 -4.45 28.00 29.30
N THR A 4 -5.41 27.23 28.80
CA THR A 4 -5.49 26.83 27.39
C THR A 4 -5.90 27.97 26.43
N SER A 5 -6.63 28.97 26.93
CA SER A 5 -7.07 30.12 26.12
C SER A 5 -5.97 31.17 25.94
N GLU A 6 -5.10 31.35 26.94
CA GLU A 6 -3.97 32.29 26.88
C GLU A 6 -2.83 31.81 25.97
N ASP A 7 -2.59 30.49 25.95
CA ASP A 7 -1.58 29.88 25.06
C ASP A 7 -1.99 29.95 23.57
N ILE A 8 -3.29 29.83 23.27
CA ILE A 8 -3.83 29.99 21.91
C ILE A 8 -3.87 31.47 21.50
N GLN A 9 -4.11 32.37 22.45
CA GLN A 9 -4.17 33.82 22.20
C GLN A 9 -2.81 34.41 21.86
N SER A 10 -1.72 33.90 22.44
CA SER A 10 -0.36 34.35 22.10
C SER A 10 0.08 33.94 20.67
N LEU A 11 -0.52 32.89 20.10
CA LEU A 11 -0.28 32.46 18.74
C LEU A 11 -1.24 33.14 17.71
N LYS A 12 -2.36 33.71 18.16
CA LYS A 12 -3.28 34.48 17.31
C LYS A 12 -2.71 35.82 16.85
N SER A 13 -1.64 36.31 17.43
CA SER A 13 -0.99 37.58 17.06
C SER A 13 -0.38 37.57 15.65
N GLU A 14 -0.30 36.38 14.98
CA GLU A 14 0.33 36.22 13.67
C GLU A 14 -0.64 35.79 12.54
N GLY A 15 -1.95 35.92 12.73
CA GLY A 15 -2.94 35.71 11.66
C GLY A 15 -3.26 34.25 11.33
N LEU A 16 -2.83 33.29 12.14
CA LEU A 16 -3.18 31.88 11.96
C LEU A 16 -4.32 31.45 12.90
N GLU A 17 -5.40 30.96 12.34
CA GLU A 17 -6.49 30.34 13.09
C GLU A 17 -6.23 28.83 13.24
N PHE A 18 -5.91 28.41 14.49
CA PHE A 18 -5.76 26.99 14.79
C PHE A 18 -7.12 26.29 14.78
N ARG A 19 -7.18 25.19 14.05
CA ARG A 19 -8.41 24.38 13.96
C ARG A 19 -8.54 23.53 15.22
N LYS A 20 -9.76 23.45 15.76
CA LYS A 20 -10.01 22.74 17.03
C LYS A 20 -9.44 21.32 17.03
N TYR A 21 -9.66 20.53 15.98
CA TYR A 21 -9.14 19.16 15.90
C TYR A 21 -7.58 19.09 15.95
N GLN A 22 -6.87 20.12 15.47
CA GLN A 22 -5.42 20.16 15.52
C GLN A 22 -4.93 20.30 16.97
N VAL A 23 -5.59 21.15 17.74
CA VAL A 23 -5.29 21.36 19.17
C VAL A 23 -5.62 20.09 19.96
N ASP A 24 -6.82 19.53 19.75
CA ASP A 24 -7.30 18.33 20.44
C ASP A 24 -6.38 17.10 20.17
N ILE A 25 -5.88 16.94 18.95
CA ILE A 25 -4.94 15.87 18.60
C ILE A 25 -3.58 16.15 19.24
N ALA A 26 -3.05 17.38 19.14
CA ALA A 26 -1.76 17.72 19.73
C ALA A 26 -1.75 17.48 21.24
N GLU A 27 -2.84 17.81 21.94
CA GLU A 27 -2.99 17.54 23.38
C GLU A 27 -2.93 16.06 23.72
N LYS A 28 -3.54 15.22 22.91
CA LYS A 28 -3.52 13.76 23.08
C LYS A 28 -2.13 13.15 22.82
N CYS A 29 -1.30 13.81 22.01
CA CYS A 29 0.04 13.35 21.64
C CYS A 29 1.12 13.77 22.66
N VAL A 30 0.83 14.70 23.58
CA VAL A 30 1.82 15.13 24.59
C VAL A 30 2.19 13.97 25.51
N ASN A 31 3.50 13.74 25.69
CA ASN A 31 4.07 12.67 26.53
C ASN A 31 3.58 11.25 26.18
N LYS A 32 3.19 11.04 24.90
CA LYS A 32 2.74 9.72 24.40
C LYS A 32 3.28 9.47 23.00
N ASN A 33 3.91 8.32 22.80
CA ASN A 33 4.23 7.87 21.45
C ASN A 33 2.95 7.74 20.66
N SER A 34 2.81 8.50 19.59
CA SER A 34 1.54 8.68 18.88
C SER A 34 1.69 8.64 17.37
N LEU A 35 0.69 8.05 16.69
CA LEU A 35 0.53 8.08 15.24
C LEU A 35 -0.66 8.95 14.86
N VAL A 36 -0.42 9.99 14.08
CA VAL A 36 -1.46 10.88 13.55
C VAL A 36 -1.71 10.58 12.07
N VAL A 37 -2.92 10.12 11.76
CA VAL A 37 -3.35 9.82 10.40
C VAL A 37 -4.35 10.87 9.95
N LEU A 38 -3.90 11.75 9.03
CA LEU A 38 -4.69 12.89 8.54
C LEU A 38 -4.56 13.03 7.02
N PRO A 39 -5.65 13.27 6.29
CA PRO A 39 -5.57 13.65 4.87
C PRO A 39 -4.60 14.81 4.63
N THR A 40 -4.05 14.87 3.42
CA THR A 40 -3.24 16.00 2.98
C THR A 40 -4.03 17.31 3.04
N GLY A 41 -3.36 18.42 3.36
CA GLY A 41 -4.00 19.74 3.46
C GLY A 41 -4.68 20.05 4.81
N LEU A 42 -4.69 19.12 5.75
CA LEU A 42 -5.29 19.31 7.08
C LEU A 42 -4.29 19.77 8.16
N GLY A 43 -3.08 20.15 7.78
CA GLY A 43 -2.11 20.76 8.69
C GLY A 43 -1.44 19.79 9.68
N LYS A 44 -1.00 18.60 9.22
CA LYS A 44 -0.17 17.69 10.01
C LYS A 44 1.03 18.39 10.65
N THR A 45 1.69 19.27 9.90
CA THR A 45 2.84 20.04 10.38
C THR A 45 2.46 20.97 11.55
N ILE A 46 1.26 21.54 11.55
CA ILE A 46 0.78 22.38 12.67
C ILE A 46 0.58 21.54 13.93
N ILE A 47 0.06 20.32 13.82
CA ILE A 47 -0.05 19.40 14.96
C ILE A 47 1.34 19.08 15.51
N ALA A 48 2.33 18.87 14.64
CA ALA A 48 3.72 18.64 15.05
C ALA A 48 4.30 19.86 15.84
N VAL A 49 4.06 21.08 15.34
CA VAL A 49 4.50 22.31 16.03
C VAL A 49 3.83 22.46 17.40
N LEU A 50 2.50 22.24 17.46
CA LEU A 50 1.75 22.33 18.72
C LEU A 50 2.21 21.26 19.73
N THR A 51 2.45 20.04 19.30
CA THR A 51 2.99 18.96 20.15
C THR A 51 4.40 19.31 20.61
N ALA A 52 5.27 19.78 19.70
CA ALA A 52 6.63 20.21 20.03
C ALA A 52 6.66 21.32 21.08
N ARG A 53 5.81 22.35 20.91
CA ARG A 53 5.69 23.46 21.90
C ARG A 53 5.30 22.96 23.29
N LYS A 54 4.28 22.07 23.34
CA LYS A 54 3.82 21.50 24.61
C LYS A 54 4.88 20.59 25.24
N THR A 55 5.55 19.76 24.45
CA THR A 55 6.62 18.88 24.94
C THR A 55 7.75 19.68 25.61
N LEU A 56 8.15 20.80 25.02
CA LEU A 56 9.20 21.67 25.61
C LEU A 56 8.82 22.27 26.97
N GLN A 57 7.55 22.28 27.36
CA GLN A 57 7.09 22.71 28.68
C GLN A 57 7.29 21.64 29.76
N PHE A 58 7.41 20.38 29.39
CA PHE A 58 7.52 19.23 30.31
C PHE A 58 8.94 18.68 30.42
N PHE A 59 9.82 19.01 29.48
CA PHE A 59 11.19 18.51 29.43
C PHE A 59 12.19 19.65 29.85
N PRO A 60 13.42 19.29 30.23
CA PRO A 60 14.47 20.27 30.51
C PRO A 60 14.66 21.29 29.38
N THR A 61 15.04 22.51 29.71
CA THR A 61 15.15 23.64 28.77
C THR A 61 16.20 23.44 27.65
N ASP A 62 17.14 22.53 27.84
CA ASP A 62 18.20 22.15 26.90
C ASP A 62 17.81 20.93 26.04
N SER A 63 16.63 20.34 26.28
CA SER A 63 16.16 19.22 25.54
C SER A 63 15.97 19.52 24.05
N LYS A 64 16.29 18.55 23.19
CA LYS A 64 16.26 18.69 21.74
C LYS A 64 14.99 18.13 21.14
N ILE A 65 14.60 18.70 19.99
CA ILE A 65 13.55 18.17 19.14
C ILE A 65 14.18 17.83 17.78
N ILE A 66 13.92 16.63 17.29
CA ILE A 66 14.34 16.18 15.97
C ILE A 66 13.11 16.02 15.06
N VAL A 67 13.18 16.63 13.88
CA VAL A 67 12.15 16.50 12.83
C VAL A 67 12.76 15.78 11.63
N LEU A 68 12.14 14.67 11.24
CA LEU A 68 12.56 13.83 10.12
C LEU A 68 11.55 13.93 9.00
N ALA A 69 12.04 14.13 7.77
CA ALA A 69 11.22 14.01 6.58
C ALA A 69 12.03 13.41 5.41
N PRO A 70 11.40 12.65 4.51
CA PRO A 70 12.08 11.86 3.46
C PRO A 70 12.92 12.69 2.51
N THR A 71 12.57 13.95 2.28
CA THR A 71 13.21 14.80 1.27
C THR A 71 13.66 16.14 1.84
N ARG A 72 14.74 16.71 1.25
CA ARG A 72 15.26 18.03 1.64
C ARG A 72 14.22 19.16 1.53
N PRO A 73 13.41 19.24 0.46
CA PRO A 73 12.37 20.28 0.39
C PRO A 73 11.37 20.20 1.54
N LEU A 74 10.92 18.98 1.94
CA LEU A 74 10.03 18.81 3.11
C LEU A 74 10.71 19.29 4.39
N ILE A 75 11.97 18.93 4.58
CA ILE A 75 12.75 19.37 5.74
C ILE A 75 12.82 20.91 5.79
N ASN A 76 13.07 21.57 4.68
CA ASN A 76 13.10 23.03 4.62
C ASN A 76 11.70 23.63 4.91
N GLN A 77 10.64 23.01 4.42
CA GLN A 77 9.27 23.43 4.70
C GLN A 77 8.94 23.32 6.20
N HIS A 78 9.34 22.20 6.84
CA HIS A 78 9.21 22.04 8.28
C HIS A 78 10.02 23.10 9.02
N TYR A 79 11.27 23.34 8.64
CA TYR A 79 12.10 24.38 9.23
C TYR A 79 11.41 25.75 9.22
N VAL A 80 10.91 26.19 8.06
CA VAL A 80 10.20 27.47 7.94
C VAL A 80 8.95 27.50 8.83
N THR A 81 8.15 26.42 8.82
CA THR A 81 6.94 26.37 9.64
C THR A 81 7.25 26.40 11.13
N PHE A 82 8.21 25.60 11.60
CA PHE A 82 8.58 25.54 13.00
C PHE A 82 9.21 26.86 13.49
N SER A 83 10.09 27.46 12.69
CA SER A 83 10.72 28.76 13.05
C SER A 83 9.73 29.93 13.14
N ASN A 84 8.62 29.84 12.37
CA ASN A 84 7.57 30.87 12.42
C ASN A 84 6.62 30.72 13.63
N PHE A 85 6.43 29.48 14.12
CA PHE A 85 5.38 29.23 15.13
C PHE A 85 5.89 28.77 16.49
N LEU A 86 7.14 28.34 16.63
CA LEU A 86 7.72 28.06 17.93
C LEU A 86 8.34 29.35 18.54
N PRO A 87 8.04 29.71 19.79
CA PRO A 87 8.59 30.88 20.46
C PRO A 87 10.04 30.63 20.93
N ILE A 88 10.90 30.30 19.97
CA ILE A 88 12.33 29.99 20.20
C ILE A 88 13.14 30.83 19.22
N SER A 89 14.30 31.37 19.68
CA SER A 89 15.20 32.12 18.80
C SER A 89 15.60 31.32 17.58
N GLN A 90 15.57 31.93 16.40
CA GLN A 90 15.94 31.31 15.13
C GLN A 90 17.36 30.72 15.14
N GLU A 91 18.24 31.25 15.94
CA GLU A 91 19.59 30.71 16.10
C GLU A 91 19.64 29.30 16.67
N LYS A 92 18.57 28.84 17.34
CA LYS A 92 18.47 27.48 17.89
C LYS A 92 17.98 26.44 16.89
N PHE A 93 17.63 26.85 15.67
CA PHE A 93 17.16 25.94 14.61
C PHE A 93 18.30 25.62 13.64
N VAL A 94 18.30 24.38 13.10
CA VAL A 94 19.26 24.00 12.06
C VAL A 94 18.73 22.88 11.16
N VAL A 95 19.07 22.98 9.87
CA VAL A 95 18.79 21.93 8.86
C VAL A 95 20.08 21.14 8.60
N LEU A 96 20.06 19.86 8.92
CA LEU A 96 21.19 18.93 8.84
C LEU A 96 20.92 17.85 7.76
N THR A 97 21.57 18.03 6.64
CA THR A 97 21.46 17.10 5.49
C THR A 97 22.85 16.70 5.02
N GLY A 98 22.93 15.74 4.08
CA GLY A 98 24.21 15.30 3.51
C GLY A 98 25.02 16.40 2.79
N LYS A 99 24.51 17.66 2.73
CA LYS A 99 25.29 18.82 2.22
C LYS A 99 26.16 19.45 3.30
N VAL A 100 25.85 19.25 4.56
CA VAL A 100 26.65 19.74 5.71
C VAL A 100 27.70 18.68 6.02
N LEU A 101 28.94 19.10 6.20
CA LEU A 101 30.03 18.19 6.53
C LEU A 101 29.79 17.48 7.87
N PRO A 102 30.21 16.22 8.02
CA PRO A 102 29.98 15.43 9.24
C PRO A 102 30.43 16.10 10.53
N GLU A 103 31.62 16.70 10.52
CA GLU A 103 32.19 17.41 11.69
C GLU A 103 31.37 18.63 12.08
N GLN A 104 30.95 19.41 11.08
CA GLN A 104 30.06 20.54 11.32
C GLN A 104 28.70 20.10 11.86
N ARG A 105 28.17 18.94 11.40
CA ARG A 105 26.91 18.41 11.93
C ARG A 105 27.03 18.06 13.43
N SER A 106 28.14 17.45 13.84
CA SER A 106 28.38 17.13 15.26
C SER A 106 28.40 18.37 16.14
N LYS A 107 29.08 19.43 15.69
CA LYS A 107 29.11 20.73 16.41
C LYS A 107 27.70 21.34 16.46
N LEU A 108 27.02 21.46 15.34
CA LEU A 108 25.69 22.05 15.26
C LEU A 108 24.65 21.20 16.04
N TYR A 109 24.80 19.89 16.12
CA TYR A 109 23.96 19.04 16.96
C TYR A 109 24.06 19.44 18.45
N GLN A 110 25.25 19.72 18.93
CA GLN A 110 25.44 20.13 20.33
C GLN A 110 24.86 21.54 20.62
N GLU A 111 25.10 22.49 19.71
CA GLU A 111 24.73 23.91 19.89
C GLU A 111 23.23 24.20 19.68
N LYS A 112 22.55 23.43 18.80
CA LYS A 112 21.18 23.73 18.38
C LYS A 112 20.16 22.87 19.12
N GLN A 113 18.93 23.36 19.21
CA GLN A 113 17.85 22.73 19.95
C GLN A 113 16.82 22.05 19.02
N ILE A 114 16.47 22.71 17.93
CA ILE A 114 15.47 22.19 16.96
C ILE A 114 16.18 21.75 15.68
N LEU A 115 16.22 20.46 15.45
CA LEU A 115 17.08 19.82 14.46
C LEU A 115 16.23 19.17 13.36
N PHE A 116 16.50 19.52 12.11
CA PHE A 116 15.78 19.00 10.95
C PHE A 116 16.69 18.12 10.11
N TYR A 117 16.36 16.83 9.98
CA TYR A 117 17.19 15.85 9.30
C TYR A 117 16.48 15.14 8.15
N THR A 118 17.24 14.84 7.10
CA THR A 118 16.84 13.71 6.24
C THR A 118 17.20 12.40 6.93
N PRO A 119 16.35 11.34 6.85
CA PRO A 119 16.51 10.11 7.63
C PRO A 119 17.87 9.44 7.47
N GLN A 120 18.37 9.38 6.22
CA GLN A 120 19.66 8.76 5.90
C GLN A 120 20.84 9.52 6.55
N THR A 121 20.72 10.85 6.69
CA THR A 121 21.77 11.64 7.33
C THR A 121 21.87 11.34 8.82
N LEU A 122 20.72 11.36 9.54
CA LEU A 122 20.71 11.03 10.97
C LEU A 122 21.15 9.58 11.20
N ARG A 123 20.60 8.61 10.43
CA ARG A 123 21.02 7.21 10.52
C ARG A 123 22.54 7.07 10.37
N ASN A 124 23.13 7.69 9.34
CA ASN A 124 24.56 7.57 9.08
C ASN A 124 25.39 8.20 10.21
N ASP A 125 24.91 9.29 10.84
CA ASP A 125 25.60 9.90 11.94
C ASP A 125 25.53 9.04 13.21
N LEU A 126 24.41 8.38 13.49
CA LEU A 126 24.23 7.42 14.59
C LEU A 126 25.10 6.17 14.40
N VAL A 127 25.09 5.56 13.21
CA VAL A 127 25.95 4.41 12.87
C VAL A 127 27.44 4.75 13.11
N ASN A 128 27.84 5.98 12.76
CA ASN A 128 29.22 6.43 12.99
C ASN A 128 29.44 7.00 14.42
N ARG A 129 28.47 6.87 15.34
CA ARG A 129 28.57 7.29 16.74
C ARG A 129 29.03 8.74 16.92
N ARG A 130 28.58 9.67 16.06
CA ARG A 130 28.99 11.09 16.12
C ARG A 130 28.38 11.82 17.29
N TYR A 131 27.24 11.44 17.74
CA TYR A 131 26.49 11.93 18.90
C TYR A 131 25.45 10.90 19.34
N THR A 132 24.86 11.15 20.51
CA THR A 132 23.81 10.31 21.10
C THR A 132 22.47 11.06 21.11
N LEU A 133 21.37 10.34 21.30
CA LEU A 133 20.02 10.90 21.36
C LEU A 133 19.51 11.11 22.79
N ASN A 134 20.37 10.99 23.82
CA ASN A 134 19.97 10.96 25.24
C ASN A 134 19.21 12.21 25.72
N ASN A 135 19.43 13.37 25.09
CA ASN A 135 18.76 14.62 25.44
C ASN A 135 17.66 15.01 24.45
N VAL A 136 17.17 14.05 23.65
CA VAL A 136 16.08 14.29 22.68
C VAL A 136 14.74 14.03 23.35
N ALA A 137 13.96 15.06 23.58
CA ALA A 137 12.63 14.97 24.19
C ALA A 137 11.55 14.51 23.20
N LEU A 138 11.69 14.87 21.91
CA LEU A 138 10.69 14.55 20.88
C LEU A 138 11.37 14.27 19.55
N ILE A 139 10.99 13.16 18.96
CA ILE A 139 11.33 12.86 17.57
C ILE A 139 10.04 12.78 16.72
N ILE A 140 10.06 13.51 15.60
CA ILE A 140 8.92 13.62 14.69
C ILE A 140 9.26 12.94 13.37
N TYR A 141 8.47 11.94 12.97
CA TYR A 141 8.58 11.22 11.71
C TYR A 141 7.49 11.70 10.76
N ASP A 142 7.81 12.56 9.81
CA ASP A 142 6.86 12.90 8.74
C ASP A 142 6.89 11.85 7.65
N GLU A 143 5.75 11.67 6.96
CA GLU A 143 5.49 10.57 6.04
C GLU A 143 5.89 9.20 6.63
N ALA A 144 5.42 8.96 7.85
CA ALA A 144 5.76 7.81 8.68
C ALA A 144 5.49 6.44 8.03
N HIS A 145 4.68 6.37 6.95
CA HIS A 145 4.45 5.15 6.18
C HIS A 145 5.74 4.57 5.55
N HIS A 146 6.82 5.34 5.51
CA HIS A 146 8.15 4.85 5.15
C HIS A 146 8.81 3.97 6.22
N ALA A 147 8.33 3.96 7.47
CA ALA A 147 8.89 3.14 8.55
C ALA A 147 8.61 1.65 8.36
N SER A 148 9.30 1.04 7.39
CA SER A 148 9.15 -0.38 7.05
C SER A 148 10.40 -0.95 6.42
N GLY A 149 10.66 -2.23 6.65
CA GLY A 149 11.89 -2.90 6.22
C GLY A 149 13.14 -2.14 6.68
N ASP A 150 14.15 -2.07 5.83
CA ASP A 150 15.45 -1.45 6.12
C ASP A 150 15.48 0.07 5.96
N TYR A 151 14.31 0.74 5.96
CA TYR A 151 14.29 2.19 5.85
C TYR A 151 14.87 2.85 7.12
N ALA A 152 15.57 3.96 6.94
CA ALA A 152 16.30 4.63 8.02
C ALA A 152 15.46 4.96 9.27
N TYR A 153 14.15 5.11 9.15
CA TYR A 153 13.26 5.38 10.28
C TYR A 153 13.25 4.28 11.33
N THR A 154 13.31 3.01 10.91
CA THR A 154 13.28 1.87 11.83
C THR A 154 14.50 1.87 12.73
N MET A 155 15.68 1.93 12.15
CA MET A 155 16.94 1.98 12.89
C MET A 155 17.04 3.21 13.80
N ILE A 156 16.58 4.38 13.34
CA ILE A 156 16.57 5.60 14.18
C ILE A 156 15.62 5.43 15.36
N ALA A 157 14.46 4.77 15.18
CA ALA A 157 13.51 4.54 16.27
C ALA A 157 14.08 3.57 17.30
N ASP A 158 14.79 2.51 16.88
CA ASP A 158 15.47 1.57 17.77
C ASP A 158 16.50 2.31 18.65
N GLU A 159 17.40 3.09 18.05
CA GLU A 159 18.40 3.89 18.76
C GLU A 159 17.77 4.94 19.68
N PHE A 160 16.65 5.57 19.26
CA PHE A 160 15.98 6.58 20.05
C PHE A 160 15.37 6.03 21.34
N VAL A 161 14.66 4.89 21.23
CA VAL A 161 14.03 4.27 22.41
C VAL A 161 15.09 3.76 23.39
N GLU A 162 16.22 3.25 22.89
CA GLU A 162 17.31 2.79 23.74
C GLU A 162 18.00 3.93 24.47
N GLN A 163 18.28 5.05 23.78
CA GLN A 163 19.08 6.16 24.29
C GLN A 163 18.25 7.21 25.04
N SER A 164 16.96 7.36 24.76
CA SER A 164 16.06 8.33 25.37
C SER A 164 14.74 7.70 25.79
N PRO A 165 14.72 6.88 26.87
CA PRO A 165 13.52 6.12 27.31
C PRO A 165 12.31 7.02 27.63
N ASP A 166 12.54 8.23 28.12
CA ASP A 166 11.49 9.22 28.42
C ASP A 166 11.10 10.07 27.20
N GLY A 167 11.83 9.92 26.10
CA GLY A 167 11.57 10.65 24.86
C GLY A 167 10.29 10.22 24.16
N VAL A 168 9.67 11.14 23.44
CA VAL A 168 8.37 10.95 22.80
C VAL A 168 8.53 10.81 21.28
N THR A 169 7.84 9.83 20.68
CA THR A 169 7.74 9.62 19.24
C THR A 169 6.42 10.17 18.71
N LEU A 170 6.47 11.08 17.73
CA LEU A 170 5.31 11.55 16.97
C LEU A 170 5.45 11.16 15.49
N ALA A 171 4.59 10.30 15.03
CA ALA A 171 4.53 9.87 13.65
C ALA A 171 3.36 10.51 12.90
N LEU A 172 3.61 11.06 11.71
CA LEU A 172 2.62 11.75 10.89
C LEU A 172 2.51 11.07 9.53
N THR A 173 1.30 10.80 9.07
CA THR A 173 1.08 10.29 7.69
C THR A 173 -0.32 10.61 7.18
N ALA A 174 -0.46 10.70 5.86
CA ALA A 174 -1.77 10.75 5.22
C ALA A 174 -2.30 9.35 4.88
N SER A 175 -1.44 8.34 4.85
CA SER A 175 -1.77 6.99 4.41
C SER A 175 -0.88 5.96 5.11
N PRO A 176 -1.35 5.33 6.20
CA PRO A 176 -0.57 4.35 6.95
C PRO A 176 -0.51 2.98 6.27
N GLY A 177 -1.25 2.77 5.18
CA GLY A 177 -1.37 1.52 4.43
C GLY A 177 -2.77 0.92 4.47
N ALA A 178 -3.05 0.02 3.52
CA ALA A 178 -4.40 -0.53 3.30
C ALA A 178 -4.78 -1.66 4.27
N SER A 179 -3.83 -2.34 4.90
CA SER A 179 -4.10 -3.48 5.78
C SER A 179 -3.82 -3.17 7.25
N LYS A 180 -4.61 -3.79 8.14
CA LYS A 180 -4.37 -3.71 9.59
C LYS A 180 -2.95 -4.16 9.95
N LYS A 181 -2.45 -5.23 9.30
CA LYS A 181 -1.08 -5.74 9.48
C LYS A 181 -0.02 -4.66 9.19
N ARG A 182 -0.22 -3.86 8.13
CA ARG A 182 0.72 -2.79 7.77
C ARG A 182 0.75 -1.66 8.79
N ILE A 183 -0.43 -1.28 9.33
CA ILE A 183 -0.52 -0.28 10.40
C ILE A 183 0.14 -0.80 11.68
N GLN A 184 -0.08 -2.07 12.03
CA GLN A 184 0.56 -2.71 13.17
C GLN A 184 2.09 -2.77 13.01
N GLU A 185 2.59 -3.11 11.82
CA GLU A 185 4.02 -3.10 11.51
C GLU A 185 4.63 -1.71 11.69
N LEU A 186 3.97 -0.67 11.16
CA LEU A 186 4.39 0.72 11.31
C LEU A 186 4.45 1.13 12.78
N CYS A 187 3.40 0.84 13.55
CA CYS A 187 3.34 1.14 14.97
C CYS A 187 4.42 0.38 15.76
N LYS A 188 4.66 -0.89 15.43
CA LYS A 188 5.72 -1.69 16.04
C LYS A 188 7.09 -1.09 15.77
N ASN A 189 7.38 -0.75 14.51
CA ASN A 189 8.67 -0.20 14.08
C ASN A 189 8.98 1.19 14.64
N LEU A 190 7.97 1.94 15.08
CA LEU A 190 8.12 3.26 15.69
C LEU A 190 7.78 3.28 17.18
N TYR A 191 7.61 2.10 17.81
CA TYR A 191 7.30 1.94 19.24
C TYR A 191 6.05 2.72 19.69
N ILE A 192 5.00 2.72 18.85
CA ILE A 192 3.75 3.44 19.10
C ILE A 192 2.68 2.43 19.53
N PRO A 193 2.07 2.59 20.72
CA PRO A 193 0.92 1.81 21.15
C PRO A 193 -0.28 2.01 20.22
N ILE A 194 -1.02 0.93 19.93
CA ILE A 194 -2.15 0.97 18.98
C ILE A 194 -3.26 1.91 19.46
N GLU A 195 -3.44 2.06 20.77
CA GLU A 195 -4.38 2.98 21.39
C GLU A 195 -4.03 4.47 21.18
N ASN A 196 -2.79 4.77 20.83
CA ASN A 196 -2.32 6.12 20.57
C ASN A 196 -2.34 6.48 19.06
N ILE A 197 -3.21 5.84 18.30
CA ILE A 197 -3.44 6.19 16.89
C ILE A 197 -4.59 7.21 16.81
N HIS A 198 -4.30 8.40 16.33
CA HIS A 198 -5.29 9.47 16.14
C HIS A 198 -5.62 9.62 14.67
N ILE A 199 -6.86 9.28 14.30
CA ILE A 199 -7.32 9.27 12.91
C ILE A 199 -8.37 10.35 12.71
N ARG A 200 -8.24 11.09 11.58
CA ARG A 200 -9.33 11.89 11.02
C ARG A 200 -9.45 11.63 9.53
N THR A 201 -10.66 11.56 9.07
CA THR A 201 -11.01 11.34 7.66
C THR A 201 -11.69 12.59 7.09
N ARG A 202 -11.79 12.67 5.76
CA ARG A 202 -12.54 13.76 5.10
C ARG A 202 -14.03 13.84 5.47
N LYS A 203 -14.57 12.79 6.09
CA LYS A 203 -16.01 12.68 6.43
C LYS A 203 -16.30 13.09 7.88
N ASP A 204 -15.28 13.26 8.70
CA ASP A 204 -15.46 13.59 10.11
C ASP A 204 -15.97 15.02 10.26
N THR A 205 -16.92 15.23 11.17
CA THR A 205 -17.66 16.48 11.32
C THR A 205 -16.77 17.67 11.67
N ASP A 206 -15.73 17.43 12.48
CA ASP A 206 -14.75 18.42 12.91
C ASP A 206 -13.73 18.79 11.81
N VAL A 207 -13.69 18.04 10.71
CA VAL A 207 -12.77 18.21 9.59
C VAL A 207 -13.48 18.66 8.30
N LYS A 208 -14.71 18.19 8.08
CA LYS A 208 -15.45 18.37 6.83
C LYS A 208 -15.55 19.84 6.38
N GLY A 209 -15.67 20.79 7.33
CA GLY A 209 -15.77 22.23 7.02
C GLY A 209 -14.48 22.85 6.45
N TYR A 210 -13.33 22.21 6.64
CA TYR A 210 -12.02 22.71 6.20
C TYR A 210 -11.53 22.09 4.88
N LEU A 211 -12.28 21.19 4.30
CA LEU A 211 -11.94 20.52 3.03
C LEU A 211 -12.97 20.86 1.97
N LYS A 212 -12.48 21.19 0.80
CA LYS A 212 -13.34 21.46 -0.35
C LYS A 212 -13.73 20.16 -1.08
N PRO A 213 -14.87 20.15 -1.80
CA PRO A 213 -15.27 19.01 -2.62
C PRO A 213 -14.17 18.59 -3.59
N MET A 214 -14.08 17.28 -3.83
CA MET A 214 -13.16 16.70 -4.80
C MET A 214 -13.92 15.73 -5.68
N SER A 215 -13.98 16.03 -6.96
CA SER A 215 -14.59 15.16 -7.97
C SER A 215 -13.51 14.25 -8.60
N ILE A 216 -13.81 12.96 -8.73
CA ILE A 216 -12.88 11.98 -9.28
C ILE A 216 -13.52 11.28 -10.47
N TYR A 217 -12.95 11.47 -11.64
CA TYR A 217 -13.37 10.87 -12.89
C TYR A 217 -12.38 9.80 -13.34
N LYS A 218 -12.90 8.74 -13.95
CA LYS A 218 -12.11 7.66 -14.54
C LYS A 218 -12.46 7.58 -16.01
N ILE A 219 -11.48 7.78 -16.88
CA ILE A 219 -11.67 7.77 -18.33
C ILE A 219 -10.87 6.62 -18.90
N GLY A 220 -11.59 5.62 -19.42
CA GLY A 220 -11.01 4.46 -20.08
C GLY A 220 -10.86 4.72 -21.58
N VAL A 221 -9.66 4.45 -22.08
CA VAL A 221 -9.28 4.64 -23.47
C VAL A 221 -8.98 3.28 -24.12
N ASN A 222 -9.43 3.03 -25.32
CA ASN A 222 -9.10 1.82 -26.07
C ASN A 222 -7.75 1.96 -26.77
N LEU A 223 -7.03 0.86 -26.94
CA LEU A 223 -5.88 0.81 -27.85
C LEU A 223 -6.36 1.02 -29.30
N THR A 224 -5.50 1.63 -30.13
CA THR A 224 -5.75 1.67 -31.57
C THR A 224 -5.57 0.27 -32.18
N ASP A 225 -6.09 0.04 -33.38
CA ASP A 225 -5.95 -1.27 -34.07
C ASP A 225 -4.48 -1.65 -34.26
N LEU A 226 -3.62 -0.70 -34.62
CA LEU A 226 -2.19 -0.91 -34.74
C LEU A 226 -1.56 -1.28 -33.37
N MET A 227 -1.92 -0.58 -32.31
CA MET A 227 -1.46 -0.91 -30.96
C MET A 227 -1.92 -2.30 -30.53
N GLY A 228 -3.18 -2.66 -30.77
CA GLY A 228 -3.74 -3.97 -30.46
C GLY A 228 -3.01 -5.10 -31.18
N LYS A 229 -2.71 -4.91 -32.47
CA LYS A 229 -1.95 -5.88 -33.28
C LYS A 229 -0.54 -6.09 -32.72
N ILE A 230 0.18 -5.01 -32.41
CA ILE A 230 1.54 -5.08 -31.89
C ILE A 230 1.56 -5.63 -30.47
N TYR A 231 0.59 -5.24 -29.63
CA TYR A 231 0.38 -5.78 -28.29
C TYR A 231 0.23 -7.29 -28.32
N THR A 232 -0.70 -7.82 -29.13
CA THR A 232 -0.93 -9.26 -29.31
C THR A 232 0.33 -9.97 -29.78
N GLY A 233 1.07 -9.39 -30.74
CA GLY A 233 2.33 -9.95 -31.24
C GLY A 233 3.39 -10.10 -30.14
N ILE A 234 3.51 -9.13 -29.22
CA ILE A 234 4.46 -9.19 -28.11
C ILE A 234 3.97 -10.17 -27.03
N ILE A 235 2.65 -10.20 -26.74
CA ILE A 235 2.06 -11.14 -25.78
C ILE A 235 2.34 -12.60 -26.19
N VAL A 236 2.17 -12.94 -27.45
CA VAL A 236 2.46 -14.32 -27.93
C VAL A 236 3.92 -14.71 -27.62
N VAL A 237 4.88 -13.81 -27.88
CA VAL A 237 6.29 -14.07 -27.57
C VAL A 237 6.51 -14.17 -26.05
N LEU A 238 5.83 -13.34 -25.26
CA LEU A 238 5.91 -13.36 -23.81
C LEU A 238 5.38 -14.68 -23.23
N GLU A 239 4.20 -15.13 -23.66
CA GLU A 239 3.58 -16.37 -23.20
C GLU A 239 4.43 -17.60 -23.52
N GLU A 240 5.08 -17.64 -24.69
CA GLU A 240 6.07 -18.68 -24.97
C GLU A 240 7.21 -18.70 -23.92
N ARG A 241 7.71 -17.54 -23.50
CA ARG A 241 8.76 -17.46 -22.48
C ARG A 241 8.26 -17.89 -21.11
N LEU A 242 7.03 -17.52 -20.75
CA LEU A 242 6.39 -17.95 -19.50
C LEU A 242 6.16 -19.47 -19.50
N HIS A 243 5.70 -20.03 -20.64
CA HIS A 243 5.52 -21.46 -20.79
C HIS A 243 6.84 -22.23 -20.64
N TYR A 244 7.94 -21.73 -21.23
CA TYR A 244 9.28 -22.35 -21.01
C TYR A 244 9.72 -22.32 -19.53
N LEU A 245 9.45 -21.24 -18.81
CA LEU A 245 9.75 -21.17 -17.36
C LEU A 245 8.89 -22.16 -16.57
N SER A 246 7.64 -22.37 -16.95
CA SER A 246 6.76 -23.39 -16.37
C SER A 246 7.27 -24.80 -16.66
N GLN A 247 7.65 -25.10 -17.90
CA GLN A 247 8.25 -26.40 -18.26
C GLN A 247 9.53 -26.71 -17.46
N LEU A 248 10.29 -25.68 -17.10
CA LEU A 248 11.47 -25.82 -16.25
C LEU A 248 11.12 -25.88 -14.76
N SER A 249 9.84 -25.93 -14.40
CA SER A 249 9.34 -25.96 -13.01
C SER A 249 9.71 -24.75 -12.16
N PHE A 250 9.98 -23.59 -12.78
CA PHE A 250 10.23 -22.32 -12.10
C PHE A 250 8.98 -21.46 -11.96
N LEU A 251 7.89 -21.80 -12.64
CA LEU A 251 6.56 -21.25 -12.45
C LEU A 251 5.62 -22.41 -12.16
N ASP A 252 4.63 -22.22 -11.29
CA ASP A 252 3.67 -23.26 -10.93
C ASP A 252 2.98 -23.83 -12.17
N GLU A 253 3.04 -25.15 -12.35
CA GLU A 253 2.38 -25.87 -13.46
C GLU A 253 0.84 -25.66 -13.48
N LYS A 254 0.25 -25.31 -12.34
CA LYS A 254 -1.19 -25.03 -12.18
C LYS A 254 -1.62 -23.63 -12.63
N SER A 255 -0.72 -22.68 -12.74
CA SER A 255 -1.02 -21.44 -13.44
C SER A 255 -0.81 -21.72 -14.92
N ASP A 256 -1.88 -21.77 -15.76
CA ASP A 256 -1.72 -21.44 -17.17
C ASP A 256 -0.68 -20.31 -17.23
N ALA A 257 0.47 -20.55 -17.83
CA ALA A 257 1.57 -19.59 -17.86
C ALA A 257 1.21 -18.38 -18.75
N SER A 258 0.01 -17.84 -18.48
CA SER A 258 -0.63 -16.72 -19.17
C SER A 258 -0.13 -15.40 -18.56
N HIS A 259 0.06 -14.41 -19.41
CA HIS A 259 0.45 -13.06 -19.01
C HIS A 259 -0.55 -12.41 -18.03
N ASP A 260 -1.81 -12.84 -18.00
CA ASP A 260 -2.85 -12.37 -17.07
C ASP A 260 -2.66 -12.86 -15.63
N LYS A 261 -1.98 -13.98 -15.45
CA LYS A 261 -1.79 -14.64 -14.16
C LYS A 261 -0.38 -14.43 -13.58
N VAL A 262 0.65 -14.40 -14.44
CA VAL A 262 2.04 -14.16 -14.04
C VAL A 262 2.37 -12.68 -14.26
N PHE A 263 2.60 -11.94 -13.18
CA PHE A 263 2.90 -10.51 -13.25
C PHE A 263 4.41 -10.24 -13.24
N ARG A 264 4.79 -9.06 -13.70
CA ARG A 264 6.20 -8.63 -13.66
C ARG A 264 6.85 -8.75 -12.27
N LYS A 265 6.09 -8.53 -11.18
CA LYS A 265 6.60 -8.68 -9.81
C LYS A 265 7.03 -10.11 -9.50
N ASP A 266 6.32 -11.11 -10.06
CA ASP A 266 6.59 -12.52 -9.83
C ASP A 266 7.88 -12.93 -10.55
N LEU A 267 8.10 -12.42 -11.77
CA LEU A 267 9.36 -12.60 -12.49
C LEU A 267 10.55 -11.89 -11.83
N LEU A 268 10.33 -10.74 -11.17
CA LEU A 268 11.37 -10.07 -10.38
C LEU A 268 11.71 -10.85 -9.12
N LYS A 269 10.73 -11.50 -8.48
CA LYS A 269 10.95 -12.42 -7.36
C LYS A 269 11.73 -13.63 -7.84
N LEU A 270 11.28 -14.29 -8.90
CA LEU A 270 11.98 -15.41 -9.52
C LEU A 270 13.43 -15.06 -9.91
N ASN A 271 13.67 -13.86 -10.44
CA ASN A 271 15.03 -13.43 -10.77
C ASN A 271 15.97 -13.43 -9.55
N LYS A 272 15.47 -12.96 -8.39
CA LYS A 272 16.26 -12.98 -7.14
C LYS A 272 16.53 -14.40 -6.67
N GLU A 273 15.54 -15.29 -6.77
CA GLU A 273 15.65 -16.69 -6.39
C GLU A 273 16.65 -17.43 -7.29
N LEU A 274 16.56 -17.25 -8.62
CA LEU A 274 17.51 -17.83 -9.57
C LEU A 274 18.95 -17.36 -9.34
N VAL A 275 19.15 -16.06 -9.04
CA VAL A 275 20.47 -15.51 -8.71
C VAL A 275 21.00 -16.10 -7.40
N ALA A 276 20.15 -16.26 -6.37
CA ALA A 276 20.53 -16.88 -5.11
C ALA A 276 20.91 -18.36 -5.30
N MET A 277 20.16 -19.12 -6.12
CA MET A 277 20.46 -20.51 -6.46
C MET A 277 21.81 -20.64 -7.20
N LEU A 278 22.15 -19.69 -8.08
CA LEU A 278 23.45 -19.67 -8.77
C LEU A 278 24.63 -19.43 -7.82
N GLN A 279 24.42 -18.71 -6.71
CA GLN A 279 25.43 -18.48 -5.68
C GLN A 279 25.61 -19.69 -4.72
N GLY A 280 24.62 -20.58 -4.68
CA GLY A 280 24.66 -21.80 -3.87
C GLY A 280 25.60 -22.88 -4.43
N THR A 281 25.77 -23.98 -3.68
CA THR A 281 26.62 -25.12 -4.02
C THR A 281 25.91 -26.25 -4.79
N GLY A 282 24.58 -26.06 -5.07
CA GLY A 282 23.73 -27.05 -5.75
C GLY A 282 23.97 -27.18 -7.26
N ASP A 283 23.18 -28.06 -7.91
CA ASP A 283 23.20 -28.22 -9.36
C ASP A 283 22.79 -26.91 -10.05
N LYS A 284 23.62 -26.46 -10.99
CA LYS A 284 23.41 -25.24 -11.77
C LYS A 284 22.90 -25.51 -13.19
N THR A 285 22.61 -26.78 -13.49
CA THR A 285 22.10 -27.20 -14.80
C THR A 285 20.75 -26.52 -15.04
N GLY A 286 20.61 -25.88 -16.18
CA GLY A 286 19.38 -25.18 -16.53
C GLY A 286 19.18 -23.79 -15.92
N LEU A 287 19.83 -23.44 -14.78
CA LEU A 287 19.63 -22.13 -14.11
C LEU A 287 20.01 -20.93 -14.99
N TYR A 288 21.11 -21.04 -15.76
CA TYR A 288 21.50 -19.97 -16.71
C TYR A 288 20.48 -19.80 -17.83
N SER A 289 19.86 -20.90 -18.28
CA SER A 289 18.80 -20.85 -19.28
C SER A 289 17.55 -20.20 -18.71
N ALA A 290 17.11 -20.62 -17.53
CA ALA A 290 15.99 -20.03 -16.80
C ALA A 290 16.21 -18.53 -16.54
N LEU A 291 17.39 -18.13 -16.09
CA LEU A 291 17.71 -16.72 -15.86
C LEU A 291 17.66 -15.90 -17.16
N SER A 292 18.16 -16.46 -18.28
CA SER A 292 18.09 -15.81 -19.60
C SER A 292 16.64 -15.69 -20.09
N ILE A 293 15.80 -16.71 -19.94
CA ILE A 293 14.39 -16.70 -20.34
C ILE A 293 13.62 -15.71 -19.46
N ASN A 294 13.84 -15.73 -18.14
CA ASN A 294 13.20 -14.78 -17.22
C ASN A 294 13.58 -13.32 -17.55
N ALA A 295 14.84 -13.06 -17.92
CA ALA A 295 15.28 -11.75 -18.37
C ALA A 295 14.58 -11.33 -19.69
N GLN A 296 14.37 -12.26 -20.66
CA GLN A 296 13.62 -12.01 -21.87
C GLN A 296 12.16 -11.67 -21.54
N ALA A 297 11.51 -12.43 -20.65
CA ALA A 297 10.14 -12.18 -20.23
C ALA A 297 10.00 -10.80 -19.55
N LEU A 298 10.94 -10.39 -18.71
CA LEU A 298 10.97 -9.06 -18.09
C LEU A 298 11.09 -7.92 -19.13
N ILE A 299 11.88 -8.11 -20.20
CA ILE A 299 12.01 -7.15 -21.30
C ILE A 299 10.69 -7.08 -22.09
N LEU A 300 10.08 -8.22 -22.40
CA LEU A 300 8.79 -8.29 -23.10
C LEU A 300 7.67 -7.64 -22.27
N TYR A 301 7.60 -7.89 -20.96
CA TYR A 301 6.67 -7.19 -20.07
C TYR A 301 6.87 -5.66 -20.10
N HIS A 302 8.11 -5.22 -20.17
CA HIS A 302 8.37 -3.79 -20.28
C HIS A 302 7.86 -3.23 -21.63
N MET A 303 8.00 -3.96 -22.72
CA MET A 303 7.43 -3.55 -24.03
C MET A 303 5.90 -3.46 -23.96
N VAL A 304 5.25 -4.44 -23.31
CA VAL A 304 3.79 -4.43 -23.08
C VAL A 304 3.39 -3.18 -22.28
N GLU A 305 4.07 -2.89 -21.15
CA GLU A 305 3.82 -1.68 -20.35
C GLU A 305 3.98 -0.39 -21.16
N LEU A 306 4.94 -0.33 -22.09
CA LEU A 306 5.13 0.84 -22.96
C LEU A 306 3.94 1.04 -23.88
N ILE A 307 3.38 -0.02 -24.47
CA ILE A 307 2.19 0.08 -25.32
C ILE A 307 0.98 0.53 -24.51
N GLU A 308 0.74 -0.10 -23.38
CA GLU A 308 -0.43 0.18 -22.54
C GLU A 308 -0.45 1.60 -21.96
N GLN A 309 0.71 2.16 -21.69
CA GLN A 309 0.82 3.40 -20.91
C GLN A 309 1.34 4.59 -21.70
N GLN A 310 2.24 4.39 -22.67
CA GLN A 310 3.04 5.46 -23.23
C GLN A 310 2.82 5.69 -24.74
N GLY A 311 2.71 4.64 -25.53
CA GLY A 311 2.52 4.69 -26.97
C GLY A 311 3.60 3.95 -27.76
N LEU A 312 3.36 3.83 -29.06
CA LEU A 312 4.24 3.10 -29.98
C LEU A 312 5.52 3.88 -30.32
N ASP A 313 5.48 5.19 -30.24
CA ASP A 313 6.68 6.05 -30.42
C ASP A 313 7.73 5.77 -29.33
N VAL A 314 7.31 5.57 -28.10
CA VAL A 314 8.21 5.21 -26.98
C VAL A 314 8.67 3.77 -27.11
N LEU A 315 7.80 2.84 -27.53
CA LEU A 315 8.19 1.46 -27.84
C LEU A 315 9.22 1.43 -28.96
N LEU A 316 9.03 2.19 -30.03
CA LEU A 316 9.98 2.27 -31.17
C LEU A 316 11.36 2.71 -30.68
N TYR A 317 11.44 3.80 -29.90
CA TYR A 317 12.70 4.25 -29.31
C TYR A 317 13.36 3.17 -28.43
N TYR A 318 12.55 2.45 -27.65
CA TYR A 318 13.04 1.33 -26.86
C TYR A 318 13.61 0.19 -27.71
N LEU A 319 12.96 -0.17 -28.81
CA LEU A 319 13.42 -1.19 -29.75
C LEU A 319 14.71 -0.75 -30.46
N GLU A 320 14.82 0.51 -30.88
CA GLU A 320 16.08 1.07 -31.46
C GLU A 320 17.25 0.88 -30.51
N LYS A 321 17.02 1.21 -29.23
CA LYS A 321 18.04 1.02 -28.18
C LYS A 321 18.36 -0.46 -27.98
N LEU A 322 17.37 -1.35 -27.95
CA LEU A 322 17.55 -2.79 -27.81
C LEU A 322 18.40 -3.36 -28.95
N PHE A 323 18.11 -2.97 -30.20
CA PHE A 323 18.89 -3.40 -31.36
C PHE A 323 20.32 -2.82 -31.36
N SER A 324 20.49 -1.56 -30.93
CA SER A 324 21.82 -0.96 -30.76
C SER A 324 22.61 -1.69 -29.66
N ASP A 325 21.98 -1.92 -28.52
CA ASP A 325 22.63 -2.62 -27.38
C ASP A 325 22.98 -4.07 -27.71
N SER A 326 22.20 -4.75 -28.57
CA SER A 326 22.48 -6.13 -28.99
C SER A 326 23.82 -6.27 -29.73
N LYS A 327 24.28 -5.23 -30.41
CA LYS A 327 25.54 -5.19 -31.16
C LYS A 327 26.76 -4.94 -30.28
N LYS A 328 26.57 -4.53 -29.02
CA LYS A 328 27.68 -4.25 -28.10
C LYS A 328 28.35 -5.56 -27.64
N LYS A 329 29.66 -5.54 -27.48
CA LYS A 329 30.46 -6.71 -27.05
C LYS A 329 29.96 -7.31 -25.72
N ASN A 330 29.53 -6.49 -24.77
CA ASN A 330 29.05 -6.88 -23.46
C ASN A 330 27.52 -6.99 -23.37
N SER A 331 26.82 -7.19 -24.48
CA SER A 331 25.37 -7.35 -24.51
C SER A 331 24.94 -8.63 -23.79
N SER A 332 23.87 -8.57 -23.02
CA SER A 332 23.29 -9.75 -22.36
C SER A 332 22.73 -10.76 -23.39
N LYS A 333 22.79 -12.06 -23.03
CA LYS A 333 22.22 -13.13 -23.88
C LYS A 333 20.74 -12.87 -24.18
N ALA A 334 19.97 -12.39 -23.22
CA ALA A 334 18.54 -12.09 -23.38
C ALA A 334 18.29 -11.02 -24.46
N ILE A 335 19.05 -9.91 -24.43
CA ILE A 335 18.94 -8.84 -25.42
C ILE A 335 19.28 -9.36 -26.82
N ARG A 336 20.35 -10.16 -26.98
CA ARG A 336 20.74 -10.72 -28.28
C ARG A 336 19.69 -11.66 -28.83
N ILE A 337 19.09 -12.52 -28.01
CA ILE A 337 18.02 -13.45 -28.43
C ILE A 337 16.79 -12.65 -28.89
N LEU A 338 16.32 -11.68 -28.11
CA LEU A 338 15.15 -10.88 -28.49
C LEU A 338 15.40 -10.01 -29.74
N ALA A 339 16.61 -9.49 -29.90
CA ALA A 339 16.98 -8.75 -31.13
C ALA A 339 17.07 -9.67 -32.37
N SER A 340 17.29 -10.97 -32.21
CA SER A 340 17.26 -11.97 -33.30
C SER A 340 15.88 -12.54 -33.55
N GLU A 341 14.91 -12.35 -32.67
CA GLU A 341 13.55 -12.84 -32.80
C GLU A 341 12.86 -12.17 -33.99
N SER A 342 12.41 -12.99 -34.96
CA SER A 342 11.82 -12.49 -36.21
C SER A 342 10.57 -11.63 -36.00
N ARG A 343 9.72 -12.00 -35.06
CA ARG A 343 8.47 -11.27 -34.74
C ARG A 343 8.78 -9.89 -34.16
N ILE A 344 9.79 -9.75 -33.29
CA ILE A 344 10.22 -8.46 -32.75
C ILE A 344 10.84 -7.59 -33.85
N ARG A 345 11.58 -8.18 -34.80
CA ARG A 345 12.08 -7.45 -35.97
C ARG A 345 10.97 -6.96 -36.89
N CYS A 346 9.96 -7.80 -37.16
CA CYS A 346 8.78 -7.40 -37.95
C CYS A 346 8.05 -6.22 -37.29
N ILE A 347 7.82 -6.28 -35.98
CA ILE A 347 7.23 -5.16 -35.23
C ILE A 347 8.08 -3.87 -35.37
N TYR A 348 9.39 -3.99 -35.24
CA TYR A 348 10.28 -2.83 -35.40
C TYR A 348 10.18 -2.20 -36.80
N ILE A 349 10.19 -3.02 -37.86
CA ILE A 349 10.06 -2.56 -39.24
C ILE A 349 8.70 -1.88 -39.48
N GLU A 350 7.62 -2.48 -38.96
CA GLU A 350 6.27 -1.91 -39.06
C GLU A 350 6.17 -0.55 -38.35
N LEU A 351 6.76 -0.43 -37.16
CA LEU A 351 6.80 0.84 -36.42
C LEU A 351 7.63 1.90 -37.15
N LYS A 352 8.77 1.54 -37.74
CA LYS A 352 9.58 2.46 -38.55
C LYS A 352 8.80 2.95 -39.76
N LYS A 353 8.13 2.07 -40.48
CA LYS A 353 7.27 2.45 -41.59
C LYS A 353 6.18 3.44 -41.18
N ASN A 354 5.51 3.20 -40.05
CA ASN A 354 4.50 4.12 -39.52
C ASN A 354 5.13 5.45 -39.08
N GLN A 355 6.34 5.46 -38.52
CA GLN A 355 7.04 6.70 -38.15
C GLN A 355 7.28 7.61 -39.38
N ASP A 356 7.61 7.02 -40.51
CA ASP A 356 7.92 7.76 -41.73
C ASP A 356 6.67 8.27 -42.47
N TYR A 357 5.56 7.53 -42.44
CA TYR A 357 4.36 7.82 -43.22
C TYR A 357 3.15 8.32 -42.40
N THR A 358 3.00 7.87 -41.16
CA THR A 358 1.82 8.16 -40.31
C THR A 358 2.22 8.27 -38.84
N PRO A 359 3.10 9.22 -38.48
CA PRO A 359 3.66 9.32 -37.13
C PRO A 359 2.60 9.51 -36.04
N GLU A 360 1.43 10.05 -36.36
CA GLU A 360 0.30 10.22 -35.44
C GLU A 360 -0.27 8.89 -34.94
N ASN A 361 -0.19 7.81 -35.74
CA ASN A 361 -0.64 6.47 -35.35
C ASN A 361 0.21 5.86 -34.24
N LEU A 362 1.41 6.39 -34.02
CA LEU A 362 2.29 5.93 -32.95
C LEU A 362 1.96 6.59 -31.59
N ILE A 363 1.17 7.66 -31.61
CA ILE A 363 0.81 8.41 -30.39
C ILE A 363 -0.25 7.64 -29.62
N HIS A 364 -0.06 7.48 -28.30
CA HIS A 364 -1.06 6.84 -27.46
C HIS A 364 -2.37 7.65 -27.43
N PRO A 365 -3.54 7.01 -27.62
CA PRO A 365 -4.82 7.73 -27.65
C PRO A 365 -5.17 8.47 -26.34
N LYS A 366 -4.55 8.12 -25.20
CA LYS A 366 -4.62 8.91 -23.96
C LYS A 366 -4.16 10.36 -24.16
N PHE A 367 -3.23 10.62 -25.10
CA PHE A 367 -2.75 11.98 -25.33
C PHE A 367 -3.84 12.89 -25.88
N GLN A 368 -4.64 12.43 -26.82
CA GLN A 368 -5.76 13.20 -27.39
C GLN A 368 -6.82 13.50 -26.32
N VAL A 369 -7.08 12.53 -25.43
CA VAL A 369 -7.99 12.71 -24.30
C VAL A 369 -7.40 13.72 -23.30
N LEU A 370 -6.10 13.63 -23.00
CA LEU A 370 -5.41 14.60 -22.14
C LEU A 370 -5.48 16.01 -22.71
N LEU A 371 -5.17 16.18 -24.00
CA LEU A 371 -5.21 17.46 -24.68
C LEU A 371 -6.59 18.09 -24.60
N LYS A 372 -7.64 17.32 -24.92
CA LYS A 372 -9.02 17.76 -24.82
C LYS A 372 -9.39 18.21 -23.38
N ILE A 373 -9.04 17.40 -22.38
CA ILE A 373 -9.29 17.73 -20.97
C ILE A 373 -8.64 19.06 -20.58
N ILE A 374 -7.38 19.28 -21.00
CA ILE A 374 -6.65 20.51 -20.69
C ILE A 374 -7.30 21.71 -21.39
N ILE A 375 -7.66 21.58 -22.65
CA ILE A 375 -8.33 22.64 -23.41
C ILE A 375 -9.68 22.98 -22.78
N ASP A 376 -10.51 21.98 -22.48
CA ASP A 376 -11.82 22.18 -21.86
C ASP A 376 -11.70 22.91 -20.51
N GLU A 377 -10.72 22.51 -19.67
CA GLU A 377 -10.49 23.17 -18.38
C GLU A 377 -10.02 24.62 -18.54
N LEU A 378 -9.02 24.88 -19.41
CA LEU A 378 -8.49 26.23 -19.63
C LEU A 378 -9.49 27.15 -20.34
N SER A 379 -10.36 26.61 -21.18
CA SER A 379 -11.47 27.37 -21.80
C SER A 379 -12.51 27.83 -20.79
N GLN A 380 -12.78 26.99 -19.78
CA GLN A 380 -13.70 27.34 -18.68
C GLN A 380 -13.03 28.24 -17.63
N ASN A 381 -11.76 28.00 -17.33
CA ASN A 381 -11.00 28.76 -16.36
C ASN A 381 -9.56 29.00 -16.87
N PRO A 382 -9.28 30.12 -17.54
CA PRO A 382 -7.95 30.44 -18.11
C PRO A 382 -6.83 30.52 -17.07
N HIS A 383 -7.16 30.72 -15.79
CA HIS A 383 -6.19 30.76 -14.68
C HIS A 383 -6.03 29.42 -13.96
N SER A 384 -6.63 28.36 -14.49
CA SER A 384 -6.53 27.02 -13.92
C SER A 384 -5.09 26.51 -13.91
N ARG A 385 -4.67 25.92 -12.80
CA ARG A 385 -3.40 25.22 -12.65
C ARG A 385 -3.61 23.74 -12.76
N ILE A 386 -2.94 23.13 -13.70
CA ILE A 386 -3.11 21.71 -14.05
C ILE A 386 -1.82 20.95 -13.76
N LEU A 387 -1.93 19.84 -13.02
CA LEU A 387 -0.82 18.93 -12.75
C LEU A 387 -1.06 17.58 -13.41
N VAL A 388 -0.17 17.17 -14.30
CA VAL A 388 -0.24 15.89 -15.01
C VAL A 388 0.85 14.96 -14.49
N PHE A 389 0.47 13.79 -13.97
CA PHE A 389 1.40 12.76 -13.52
C PHE A 389 1.68 11.73 -14.60
N VAL A 390 2.94 11.58 -14.95
CA VAL A 390 3.45 10.64 -15.97
C VAL A 390 4.57 9.79 -15.38
N LYS A 391 4.60 8.49 -15.66
CA LYS A 391 5.54 7.53 -15.06
C LYS A 391 6.96 7.69 -15.59
N LEU A 392 7.12 7.88 -16.91
CA LEU A 392 8.40 7.88 -17.60
C LEU A 392 8.83 9.30 -18.00
N ARG A 393 10.13 9.61 -17.85
CA ARG A 393 10.70 10.93 -18.19
C ARG A 393 10.67 11.22 -19.68
N ASP A 394 10.90 10.20 -20.50
CA ASP A 394 10.89 10.34 -21.96
C ASP A 394 9.48 10.70 -22.45
N SER A 395 8.47 10.07 -21.90
CA SER A 395 7.07 10.41 -22.19
C SER A 395 6.70 11.83 -21.78
N ILE A 396 7.23 12.33 -20.64
CA ILE A 396 7.03 13.73 -20.23
C ILE A 396 7.60 14.67 -21.30
N LYS A 397 8.80 14.39 -21.83
CA LYS A 397 9.43 15.22 -22.87
C LYS A 397 8.54 15.30 -24.12
N ASN A 398 8.02 14.14 -24.57
CA ASN A 398 7.15 14.06 -25.73
C ASN A 398 5.79 14.76 -25.50
N ILE A 399 5.17 14.52 -24.33
CA ILE A 399 3.90 15.16 -23.97
C ILE A 399 4.05 16.68 -23.91
N VAL A 400 5.08 17.20 -23.24
CA VAL A 400 5.33 18.65 -23.16
C VAL A 400 5.50 19.24 -24.54
N LYS A 401 6.38 18.66 -25.39
CA LYS A 401 6.61 19.14 -26.77
C LYS A 401 5.31 19.26 -27.58
N ARG A 402 4.42 18.23 -27.47
CA ARG A 402 3.14 18.23 -28.19
C ARG A 402 2.12 19.20 -27.58
N LEU A 403 2.14 19.41 -26.27
CA LEU A 403 1.26 20.40 -25.63
C LEU A 403 1.66 21.83 -25.97
N GLU A 404 2.97 22.11 -26.22
CA GLU A 404 3.49 23.40 -26.64
C GLU A 404 2.95 23.83 -28.02
N GLU A 405 2.46 22.91 -28.86
CA GLU A 405 1.84 23.19 -30.15
C GLU A 405 0.49 23.93 -30.03
N THR A 406 -0.09 23.98 -28.83
CA THR A 406 -1.39 24.62 -28.54
C THR A 406 -1.16 25.93 -27.76
N GLU A 407 -1.43 27.08 -28.36
CA GLU A 407 -1.12 28.43 -27.81
C GLU A 407 -1.60 28.71 -26.40
N ILE A 408 -2.81 28.20 -26.03
CA ILE A 408 -3.39 28.42 -24.69
C ILE A 408 -2.69 27.60 -23.61
N ILE A 409 -1.91 26.58 -23.97
CA ILE A 409 -1.24 25.67 -23.05
C ILE A 409 0.21 26.11 -22.88
N LYS A 410 0.60 26.40 -21.64
CA LYS A 410 1.97 26.72 -21.26
C LYS A 410 2.53 25.59 -20.39
N PRO A 411 2.97 24.48 -21.01
CA PRO A 411 3.39 23.31 -20.27
C PRO A 411 4.82 23.44 -19.78
N LYS A 412 5.14 22.81 -18.66
CA LYS A 412 6.50 22.69 -18.14
C LYS A 412 6.81 21.28 -17.64
N ARG A 413 7.98 20.78 -18.06
CA ARG A 413 8.52 19.51 -17.54
C ARG A 413 8.98 19.66 -16.10
N PHE A 414 8.64 18.68 -15.25
CA PHE A 414 9.06 18.64 -13.86
C PHE A 414 9.53 17.25 -13.44
N VAL A 415 10.83 17.07 -13.18
CA VAL A 415 11.45 15.75 -12.95
C VAL A 415 12.43 15.77 -11.78
N GLY A 416 12.80 14.58 -11.27
CA GLY A 416 13.75 14.44 -10.17
C GLY A 416 15.20 14.77 -10.53
N GLN A 417 16.04 14.86 -9.50
CA GLN A 417 17.44 15.29 -9.58
C GLN A 417 18.36 14.25 -10.22
N ALA A 418 18.03 12.95 -10.15
CA ALA A 418 18.88 11.91 -10.66
C ALA A 418 19.06 12.02 -12.19
N THR A 419 20.29 12.04 -12.68
CA THR A 419 20.63 11.95 -14.10
C THR A 419 20.67 10.48 -14.51
N LYS A 420 19.97 10.08 -15.58
CA LYS A 420 19.94 8.71 -16.09
C LYS A 420 20.90 8.50 -17.25
N SER A 421 21.06 9.50 -18.07
CA SER A 421 21.97 9.49 -19.24
C SER A 421 22.42 10.94 -19.56
N ALA A 422 23.35 11.07 -20.50
CA ALA A 422 23.77 12.39 -20.99
C ALA A 422 22.60 13.20 -21.58
N GLU A 423 21.62 12.50 -22.16
CA GLU A 423 20.43 13.09 -22.80
C GLU A 423 19.26 13.31 -21.81
N ASP A 424 19.19 12.54 -20.72
CA ASP A 424 18.20 12.69 -19.65
C ASP A 424 18.84 13.20 -18.36
N LYS A 425 19.23 14.47 -18.39
CA LYS A 425 19.73 15.18 -17.20
C LYS A 425 18.61 15.43 -16.22
N GLY A 426 18.87 15.08 -14.94
CA GLY A 426 17.99 15.42 -13.84
C GLY A 426 17.88 16.93 -13.64
N MET A 427 16.88 17.36 -12.91
CA MET A 427 16.63 18.76 -12.59
C MET A 427 17.21 19.10 -11.22
N SER A 428 18.10 20.10 -11.14
CA SER A 428 18.66 20.56 -9.87
C SER A 428 17.57 21.07 -8.91
N GLN A 429 17.81 21.01 -7.62
CA GLN A 429 16.86 21.50 -6.60
C GLN A 429 16.51 22.98 -6.83
N LYS A 430 17.53 23.81 -7.17
CA LYS A 430 17.31 25.24 -7.45
C LYS A 430 16.33 25.43 -8.60
N LYS A 431 16.52 24.66 -9.71
CA LYS A 431 15.63 24.73 -10.87
C LYS A 431 14.22 24.21 -10.57
N GLN A 432 14.09 23.22 -9.69
CA GLN A 432 12.78 22.75 -9.25
C GLN A 432 12.02 23.84 -8.48
N ILE A 433 12.67 24.54 -7.57
CA ILE A 433 12.07 25.64 -6.80
C ILE A 433 11.66 26.78 -7.75
N GLU A 434 12.55 27.19 -8.65
CA GLU A 434 12.27 28.24 -9.64
C GLU A 434 11.01 27.93 -10.48
N ILE A 435 10.92 26.71 -11.01
CA ILE A 435 9.73 26.27 -11.79
C ILE A 435 8.45 26.27 -10.96
N LEU A 436 8.53 25.88 -9.69
CA LEU A 436 7.35 25.89 -8.82
C LEU A 436 6.90 27.31 -8.47
N GLU A 437 7.82 28.24 -8.33
CA GLU A 437 7.50 29.66 -8.14
C GLU A 437 6.87 30.25 -9.40
N GLU A 438 7.46 29.99 -10.57
CA GLU A 438 6.90 30.41 -11.86
C GLU A 438 5.50 29.81 -12.11
N PHE A 439 5.29 28.54 -11.72
CA PHE A 439 3.98 27.89 -11.80
C PHE A 439 2.97 28.53 -10.82
N LYS A 440 3.42 28.92 -9.63
CA LYS A 440 2.60 29.64 -8.65
C LYS A 440 2.20 31.04 -9.14
N GLN A 441 3.09 31.69 -9.89
CA GLN A 441 2.85 33.01 -10.51
C GLN A 441 1.97 32.93 -11.75
N GLY A 442 1.75 31.74 -12.33
CA GLY A 442 0.95 31.51 -13.52
C GLY A 442 1.71 31.65 -14.85
N ASN A 443 3.04 31.72 -14.83
CA ASN A 443 3.87 31.71 -16.03
C ASN A 443 3.70 30.39 -16.82
N TYR A 444 3.43 29.32 -16.12
CA TYR A 444 3.01 28.02 -16.66
C TYR A 444 1.62 27.66 -16.12
N ASN A 445 0.75 27.09 -16.94
CA ASN A 445 -0.57 26.62 -16.52
C ASN A 445 -0.65 25.09 -16.42
N VAL A 446 0.28 24.36 -17.05
CA VAL A 446 0.35 22.90 -17.01
C VAL A 446 1.73 22.45 -16.54
N LEU A 447 1.79 21.69 -15.44
CA LEU A 447 3.01 21.06 -14.96
C LEU A 447 2.96 19.56 -15.22
N VAL A 448 3.85 19.04 -16.07
CA VAL A 448 3.93 17.61 -16.38
C VAL A 448 5.05 16.99 -15.55
N SER A 449 4.69 16.14 -14.59
CA SER A 449 5.58 15.67 -13.52
C SER A 449 5.71 14.15 -13.46
N THR A 450 6.90 13.70 -13.05
CA THR A 450 7.09 12.33 -12.55
C THR A 450 6.58 12.21 -11.10
N ASN A 451 6.84 11.06 -10.46
CA ASN A 451 6.56 10.83 -9.04
C ASN A 451 7.16 11.87 -8.08
N VAL A 452 8.11 12.68 -8.53
CA VAL A 452 8.68 13.79 -7.72
C VAL A 452 7.61 14.80 -7.32
N GLY A 453 6.55 14.96 -8.11
CA GLY A 453 5.40 15.79 -7.74
C GLY A 453 4.48 15.19 -6.68
N GLU A 454 4.66 13.92 -6.30
CA GLU A 454 3.81 13.24 -5.30
C GLU A 454 4.13 13.72 -3.88
N GLU A 455 5.40 13.80 -3.53
CA GLU A 455 5.88 14.12 -2.17
C GLU A 455 7.00 15.14 -2.17
N GLY A 456 7.15 15.83 -1.08
CA GLY A 456 8.36 16.56 -0.76
C GLY A 456 8.51 17.95 -1.36
N LEU A 457 7.52 18.43 -2.11
CA LEU A 457 7.59 19.73 -2.76
C LEU A 457 6.32 20.53 -2.49
N ASP A 458 6.48 21.84 -2.27
CA ASP A 458 5.36 22.76 -2.14
C ASP A 458 4.83 23.17 -3.52
N ILE A 459 4.13 22.22 -4.15
CA ILE A 459 3.41 22.51 -5.39
C ILE A 459 2.18 23.33 -5.05
N ALA A 460 2.00 24.45 -5.74
CA ALA A 460 0.79 25.26 -5.63
C ALA A 460 -0.46 24.38 -5.81
N GLU A 461 -1.53 24.71 -5.11
CA GLU A 461 -2.79 24.02 -5.28
C GLU A 461 -3.25 24.06 -6.73
N CYS A 462 -3.55 22.88 -7.27
CA CYS A 462 -4.00 22.72 -8.64
C CYS A 462 -5.53 22.58 -8.70
N ASP A 463 -6.15 23.17 -9.68
CA ASP A 463 -7.59 23.06 -9.91
C ASP A 463 -7.92 21.71 -10.54
N LEU A 464 -7.01 21.18 -11.38
CA LEU A 464 -7.12 19.89 -12.03
C LEU A 464 -5.83 19.06 -11.84
N VAL A 465 -6.00 17.80 -11.44
CA VAL A 465 -4.91 16.80 -11.41
C VAL A 465 -5.26 15.66 -12.35
N VAL A 466 -4.39 15.37 -13.31
CA VAL A 466 -4.56 14.28 -14.27
C VAL A 466 -3.53 13.19 -14.01
N PHE A 467 -3.98 11.96 -13.82
CA PHE A 467 -3.12 10.77 -13.81
C PHE A 467 -3.11 10.20 -15.22
N TYR A 468 -2.07 10.53 -15.98
CA TYR A 468 -1.86 9.96 -17.31
C TYR A 468 -1.57 8.46 -17.21
N ASP A 469 -0.79 8.08 -16.19
CA ASP A 469 -0.47 6.70 -15.87
C ASP A 469 -1.09 6.27 -14.53
N VAL A 470 -1.68 5.09 -14.51
CA VAL A 470 -2.22 4.47 -13.30
C VAL A 470 -1.08 4.05 -12.36
N VAL A 471 -1.33 4.18 -11.06
CA VAL A 471 -0.46 3.67 -10.02
C VAL A 471 -1.19 2.62 -9.19
N ALA A 472 -0.58 1.46 -8.99
CA ALA A 472 -1.16 0.36 -8.21
C ALA A 472 -1.10 0.59 -6.69
N SER A 473 -0.53 1.73 -6.24
CA SER A 473 -0.35 2.09 -4.83
C SER A 473 -1.42 3.06 -4.37
N GLU A 474 -2.16 2.69 -3.32
CA GLU A 474 -3.13 3.57 -2.64
C GLU A 474 -2.46 4.80 -2.03
N ILE A 475 -1.23 4.66 -1.53
CA ILE A 475 -0.45 5.75 -0.95
C ILE A 475 -0.21 6.83 -2.01
N ARG A 476 0.36 6.46 -3.16
CA ARG A 476 0.60 7.39 -4.27
C ARG A 476 -0.69 8.01 -4.79
N LEU A 477 -1.77 7.22 -4.86
CA LEU A 477 -3.09 7.74 -5.25
C LEU A 477 -3.55 8.87 -4.32
N ILE A 478 -3.35 8.72 -3.00
CA ILE A 478 -3.69 9.73 -2.01
C ILE A 478 -2.79 10.96 -2.14
N GLN A 479 -1.49 10.78 -2.31
CA GLN A 479 -0.51 11.85 -2.43
C GLN A 479 -0.75 12.72 -3.67
N ARG A 480 -0.99 12.09 -4.83
CA ARG A 480 -1.35 12.79 -6.07
C ARG A 480 -2.66 13.56 -5.93
N LYS A 481 -3.70 12.94 -5.37
CA LYS A 481 -4.99 13.62 -5.10
C LYS A 481 -4.84 14.78 -4.14
N GLY A 482 -3.94 14.70 -3.18
CA GLY A 482 -3.69 15.74 -2.20
C GLY A 482 -3.08 17.03 -2.76
N ARG A 483 -2.84 17.11 -4.06
CA ARG A 483 -2.38 18.33 -4.76
C ARG A 483 -3.51 19.26 -5.17
N THR A 484 -4.76 18.82 -4.98
CA THR A 484 -5.97 19.62 -5.25
C THR A 484 -6.95 19.56 -4.08
N ALA A 485 -7.99 20.38 -4.11
CA ALA A 485 -9.09 20.46 -3.14
C ALA A 485 -8.64 20.77 -1.70
N ARG A 486 -7.70 21.71 -1.53
CA ARG A 486 -7.30 22.27 -0.22
C ARG A 486 -8.13 23.50 0.14
N HIS A 487 -8.13 24.50 -0.73
CA HIS A 487 -8.83 25.79 -0.55
C HIS A 487 -9.93 26.03 -1.59
N ARG A 488 -9.86 25.35 -2.74
CA ARG A 488 -10.83 25.42 -3.84
C ARG A 488 -11.37 24.04 -4.16
N GLU A 489 -12.45 23.96 -4.90
CA GLU A 489 -12.95 22.70 -5.45
C GLU A 489 -11.91 22.12 -6.39
N GLY A 490 -11.71 20.81 -6.32
CA GLY A 490 -10.68 20.14 -7.07
C GLY A 490 -11.22 19.02 -7.94
N LYS A 491 -10.63 18.87 -9.13
CA LYS A 491 -10.94 17.78 -10.06
C LYS A 491 -9.74 16.83 -10.17
N VAL A 492 -10.01 15.53 -10.14
CA VAL A 492 -9.02 14.49 -10.39
C VAL A 492 -9.51 13.61 -11.53
N ILE A 493 -8.71 13.47 -12.56
CA ILE A 493 -9.01 12.60 -13.71
C ILE A 493 -7.95 11.51 -13.77
N ILE A 494 -8.39 10.25 -13.88
CA ILE A 494 -7.52 9.09 -14.00
C ILE A 494 -7.75 8.48 -15.38
N LEU A 495 -6.74 8.56 -16.24
CA LEU A 495 -6.73 7.91 -17.54
C LEU A 495 -6.22 6.48 -17.38
N TYR A 496 -6.85 5.53 -18.05
CA TYR A 496 -6.42 4.14 -18.06
C TYR A 496 -6.73 3.49 -19.41
N CYS A 497 -5.99 2.48 -19.79
CA CYS A 497 -6.24 1.72 -20.99
C CYS A 497 -7.14 0.54 -20.67
N LYS A 498 -8.28 0.41 -21.38
CA LYS A 498 -9.26 -0.66 -21.18
C LYS A 498 -8.72 -2.00 -21.66
N GLY A 499 -9.08 -3.08 -20.96
CA GLY A 499 -8.68 -4.44 -21.30
C GLY A 499 -7.20 -4.74 -21.12
N THR A 500 -6.45 -3.93 -20.34
CA THR A 500 -5.02 -4.08 -20.12
C THR A 500 -4.68 -4.11 -18.62
N HIS A 501 -3.41 -4.36 -18.29
CA HIS A 501 -2.91 -4.30 -16.91
C HIS A 501 -3.13 -2.92 -16.27
N ASP A 502 -3.21 -1.86 -17.04
CA ASP A 502 -3.50 -0.51 -16.55
C ASP A 502 -4.87 -0.46 -15.86
N GLU A 503 -5.88 -1.11 -16.42
CA GLU A 503 -7.21 -1.25 -15.78
C GLU A 503 -7.17 -2.11 -14.52
N ILE A 504 -6.42 -3.22 -14.55
CA ILE A 504 -6.25 -4.11 -13.40
C ILE A 504 -5.58 -3.34 -12.24
N TYR A 505 -4.53 -2.60 -12.52
CA TYR A 505 -3.83 -1.78 -11.51
C TYR A 505 -4.73 -0.69 -10.92
N LEU A 506 -5.57 -0.04 -11.73
CA LEU A 506 -6.56 0.92 -11.25
C LEU A 506 -7.54 0.25 -10.27
N ARG A 507 -8.06 -0.92 -10.62
CA ARG A 507 -8.97 -1.70 -9.77
C ARG A 507 -8.32 -2.08 -8.44
N ILE A 508 -7.08 -2.56 -8.48
CA ILE A 508 -6.30 -2.89 -7.29
C ILE A 508 -6.10 -1.67 -6.40
N ALA A 509 -5.69 -0.52 -6.95
CA ALA A 509 -5.45 0.71 -6.18
C ALA A 509 -6.73 1.23 -5.51
N LEU A 510 -7.85 1.21 -6.23
CA LEU A 510 -9.15 1.64 -5.70
C LEU A 510 -9.68 0.69 -4.61
N ASN A 511 -9.49 -0.62 -4.78
CA ASN A 511 -9.87 -1.61 -3.76
C ASN A 511 -9.03 -1.46 -2.49
N LYS A 512 -7.72 -1.25 -2.62
CA LYS A 512 -6.85 -0.96 -1.48
C LYS A 512 -7.27 0.32 -0.76
N LEU A 513 -7.61 1.38 -1.50
CA LEU A 513 -8.11 2.63 -0.92
C LEU A 513 -9.43 2.43 -0.16
N LYS A 514 -10.37 1.64 -0.71
CA LYS A 514 -11.61 1.28 -0.01
C LYS A 514 -11.33 0.51 1.28
N LYS A 515 -10.46 -0.52 1.22
CA LYS A 515 -10.05 -1.32 2.39
C LYS A 515 -9.40 -0.43 3.47
N MET A 516 -8.51 0.46 3.08
CA MET A 516 -7.88 1.41 4.01
C MET A 516 -8.92 2.27 4.73
N ASN A 517 -9.86 2.88 4.00
CA ASN A 517 -10.90 3.72 4.58
C ASN A 517 -11.83 2.94 5.54
N VAL A 518 -12.14 1.67 5.25
CA VAL A 518 -12.93 0.80 6.12
C VAL A 518 -12.15 0.46 7.39
N ASN A 519 -10.87 0.08 7.26
CA ASN A 519 -10.02 -0.26 8.40
C ASN A 519 -9.81 0.95 9.33
N LEU A 520 -9.57 2.13 8.77
CA LEU A 520 -9.43 3.37 9.54
C LEU A 520 -10.71 3.71 10.30
N LYS A 521 -11.89 3.54 9.69
CA LYS A 521 -13.18 3.77 10.38
C LYS A 521 -13.43 2.80 11.53
N ARG A 522 -13.15 1.49 11.32
CA ARG A 522 -13.29 0.49 12.37
C ARG A 522 -12.37 0.77 13.56
N SER A 523 -11.12 1.18 13.28
CA SER A 523 -10.19 1.58 14.33
C SER A 523 -10.69 2.81 15.11
N HIS A 524 -11.30 3.78 14.42
CA HIS A 524 -11.90 4.97 15.05
C HIS A 524 -13.11 4.61 15.92
N GLN A 525 -14.02 3.76 15.43
CA GLN A 525 -15.22 3.34 16.18
C GLN A 525 -14.88 2.48 17.40
N GLN A 526 -13.85 1.66 17.35
CA GLN A 526 -13.36 0.89 18.50
C GLN A 526 -12.72 1.77 19.58
N LEU A 527 -12.21 2.94 19.21
CA LEU A 527 -11.67 3.93 20.15
C LEU A 527 -12.78 4.82 20.76
N ASP A 528 -13.85 5.12 20.00
CA ASP A 528 -14.97 5.93 20.46
C ASP A 528 -16.00 5.15 21.31
N SER A 529 -16.13 3.84 21.10
CA SER A 529 -16.93 2.96 21.98
C SER A 529 -16.12 2.60 23.23
N GLY A 530 -16.05 3.56 24.16
CA GLY A 530 -15.28 3.50 25.39
C GLY A 530 -15.23 2.12 26.05
N PHE A 531 -14.11 1.45 25.88
CA PHE A 531 -13.68 0.44 26.85
C PHE A 531 -13.36 1.17 28.15
N SER A 532 -14.17 0.97 29.16
CA SER A 532 -13.95 1.57 30.47
C SER A 532 -12.56 1.17 30.98
N ILE A 533 -11.78 2.17 31.33
CA ILE A 533 -10.38 2.06 31.77
C ILE A 533 -10.25 1.20 33.07
N GLU A 534 -11.35 0.93 33.77
CA GLU A 534 -11.37 0.16 35.02
C GLU A 534 -11.10 -1.33 34.83
N ASP A 535 -11.60 -1.96 33.77
CA ASP A 535 -11.41 -3.40 33.52
C ASP A 535 -9.96 -3.78 33.15
N ASN A 536 -9.19 -2.86 32.57
CA ASN A 536 -7.80 -3.14 32.19
C ASN A 536 -6.78 -2.89 33.32
N LYS A 537 -7.05 -1.98 34.25
CA LYS A 537 -6.15 -1.76 35.42
C LYS A 537 -6.15 -2.97 36.35
N GLU A 538 -7.27 -3.63 36.49
CA GLU A 538 -7.37 -4.83 37.35
C GLU A 538 -6.71 -6.07 36.69
N LYS A 539 -6.79 -6.20 35.36
CA LYS A 539 -6.10 -7.26 34.62
C LYS A 539 -4.58 -7.06 34.57
N ILE A 540 -4.10 -5.83 34.46
CA ILE A 540 -2.67 -5.49 34.52
C ILE A 540 -2.13 -5.68 35.93
N ARG A 541 -2.88 -5.35 36.99
CA ARG A 541 -2.49 -5.63 38.37
C ARG A 541 -2.44 -7.12 38.68
N ARG A 542 -3.39 -7.93 38.18
CA ARG A 542 -3.38 -9.41 38.32
C ARG A 542 -2.24 -10.05 37.51
N ALA A 543 -1.85 -9.50 36.37
CA ALA A 543 -0.70 -9.98 35.63
C ALA A 543 0.62 -9.64 36.33
N ALA A 544 0.75 -8.43 36.90
CA ALA A 544 1.96 -7.99 37.61
C ALA A 544 2.16 -8.76 38.94
N THR A 545 1.08 -9.16 39.64
CA THR A 545 1.16 -9.94 40.87
C THR A 545 1.49 -11.42 40.61
N ASN A 546 1.09 -11.96 39.46
CA ASN A 546 1.44 -13.34 39.08
C ASN A 546 2.87 -13.46 38.53
N THR A 547 3.47 -12.37 38.01
CA THR A 547 4.86 -12.39 37.51
C THR A 547 5.91 -12.35 38.63
N ALA A 548 5.52 -11.95 39.84
CA ALA A 548 6.40 -11.95 41.01
C ALA A 548 6.54 -13.34 41.71
N MET A 549 5.78 -14.33 41.31
CA MET A 549 5.80 -15.67 41.95
C MET A 549 6.20 -16.83 41.04
N ILE A 550 6.53 -16.63 39.77
CA ILE A 550 6.93 -17.72 38.87
C ILE A 550 8.13 -17.26 38.02
N SER A 551 9.31 -17.34 38.64
CA SER A 551 10.56 -17.48 37.88
C SER A 551 10.71 -18.97 37.56
N SER A 552 10.38 -19.37 36.34
CA SER A 552 10.60 -20.66 35.66
C SER A 552 9.31 -21.28 35.14
N LYS A 553 8.91 -20.87 33.97
CA LYS A 553 8.35 -21.72 32.91
C LYS A 553 7.85 -20.81 31.75
N SER A 554 8.27 -21.15 30.56
CA SER A 554 7.92 -20.54 29.28
C SER A 554 6.43 -20.28 29.14
N THR A 555 6.03 -19.03 28.80
CA THR A 555 4.64 -18.67 28.50
C THR A 555 4.49 -18.31 27.03
N SER A 556 3.74 -19.14 26.31
CA SER A 556 3.16 -18.82 25.02
C SER A 556 2.02 -17.80 25.21
N SER A 557 2.01 -16.75 24.42
CA SER A 557 1.00 -15.69 24.46
C SER A 557 -0.31 -16.15 23.80
N ARG A 558 -1.36 -16.40 24.58
CA ARG A 558 -2.72 -16.63 24.08
C ARG A 558 -3.30 -15.35 23.46
N LYS A 559 -3.52 -15.35 22.15
CA LYS A 559 -4.43 -14.40 21.48
C LYS A 559 -5.87 -14.85 21.75
N ARG A 560 -6.68 -14.01 22.38
CA ARG A 560 -8.11 -14.25 22.49
C ARG A 560 -8.76 -14.10 21.11
N GLN A 561 -9.16 -15.21 20.52
CA GLN A 561 -10.19 -15.25 19.49
C GLN A 561 -11.53 -14.88 20.12
N VAL A 562 -12.32 -14.05 19.43
CA VAL A 562 -13.72 -13.85 19.77
C VAL A 562 -14.43 -15.14 19.35
N ASN A 563 -14.88 -15.83 20.32
CA ASN A 563 -15.22 -17.22 20.27
C ASN A 563 -16.54 -17.44 19.51
N LEU A 564 -16.57 -18.36 18.55
CA LEU A 564 -17.78 -18.95 18.00
C LEU A 564 -18.71 -19.46 19.12
N HIS A 565 -18.17 -19.80 20.30
CA HIS A 565 -18.86 -20.07 21.54
C HIS A 565 -19.89 -19.00 21.93
N SER A 566 -19.65 -17.72 21.66
CA SER A 566 -20.65 -16.67 21.95
C SER A 566 -21.84 -16.70 20.98
N PHE A 567 -21.65 -17.30 19.80
CA PHE A 567 -22.68 -17.47 18.78
C PHE A 567 -23.51 -18.76 19.01
N ILE A 568 -22.87 -19.79 19.54
CA ILE A 568 -23.46 -21.12 19.73
C ILE A 568 -24.02 -21.29 21.15
N LYS A 569 -23.43 -20.63 22.18
CA LYS A 569 -23.88 -20.67 23.58
C LYS A 569 -25.07 -19.77 23.94
N LYS A 570 -25.59 -18.97 23.03
CA LYS A 570 -26.93 -18.41 23.20
C LYS A 570 -27.91 -19.55 22.91
N PRO A 571 -28.66 -20.02 23.88
CA PRO A 571 -29.78 -20.91 23.57
C PRO A 571 -30.66 -20.17 22.57
N PRO A 572 -31.20 -20.82 21.56
CA PRO A 572 -32.23 -20.21 20.76
C PRO A 572 -33.27 -19.66 21.72
N SER A 573 -33.59 -18.38 21.66
CA SER A 573 -34.70 -17.79 22.38
C SER A 573 -35.91 -18.68 22.12
N ASP A 574 -36.73 -18.92 23.13
CA ASP A 574 -37.94 -19.79 23.07
C ASP A 574 -38.93 -19.43 21.93
N ASP A 575 -38.67 -18.37 21.20
CA ASP A 575 -39.36 -17.96 19.96
C ASP A 575 -39.10 -18.90 18.76
N PHE A 576 -38.12 -19.78 18.81
CA PHE A 576 -37.90 -20.81 17.77
C PHE A 576 -38.80 -22.07 17.96
N MET A 577 -39.48 -22.21 19.11
CA MET A 577 -40.35 -23.34 19.40
C MET A 577 -41.85 -23.06 19.15
N LYS A 578 -42.20 -21.88 18.61
CA LYS A 578 -43.57 -21.53 18.24
C LYS A 578 -43.63 -20.99 16.82
N MET A 579 -43.29 -21.81 15.86
CA MET A 579 -43.77 -21.63 14.50
C MET A 579 -44.49 -22.90 14.09
N ASP A 580 -45.80 -22.71 13.96
CA ASP A 580 -46.78 -23.66 13.55
C ASP A 580 -46.40 -24.47 12.31
N GLU A 581 -46.72 -25.74 12.34
CA GLU A 581 -46.99 -26.57 11.19
C GLU A 581 -47.84 -25.82 10.17
N LYS A 582 -47.22 -25.17 9.15
CA LYS A 582 -47.86 -24.90 7.85
C LYS A 582 -46.84 -24.32 6.84
N SER A 583 -46.69 -25.10 5.80
CA SER A 583 -46.13 -24.82 4.45
C SER A 583 -44.77 -25.43 4.18
N SER A 584 -44.78 -26.24 3.17
CA SER A 584 -43.70 -27.08 2.59
C SER A 584 -42.59 -26.33 1.84
N ASP A 585 -42.31 -25.05 2.19
CA ASP A 585 -41.40 -24.21 1.42
C ASP A 585 -40.17 -23.68 2.16
N ASP A 586 -39.91 -24.06 3.42
CA ASP A 586 -38.73 -23.59 4.20
C ASP A 586 -37.86 -24.78 4.66
N ILE A 587 -37.16 -25.43 3.70
CA ILE A 587 -36.43 -26.65 4.03
C ILE A 587 -35.03 -26.38 4.56
N TYR A 588 -34.34 -25.27 4.27
CA TYR A 588 -32.94 -25.07 4.71
C TYR A 588 -32.63 -23.64 5.13
N ASN A 589 -32.20 -23.48 6.39
CA ASN A 589 -31.67 -22.20 6.91
C ASN A 589 -30.14 -22.24 6.89
N VAL A 590 -29.55 -21.98 5.74
CA VAL A 590 -28.08 -22.00 5.54
C VAL A 590 -27.50 -20.67 5.94
N LYS A 591 -26.51 -20.67 6.87
CA LYS A 591 -25.75 -19.50 7.27
C LYS A 591 -24.32 -19.63 6.77
N ILE A 592 -23.83 -18.64 6.03
CA ILE A 592 -22.49 -18.65 5.44
C ILE A 592 -21.66 -17.52 6.03
N GLY A 593 -20.46 -17.84 6.49
CA GLY A 593 -19.50 -16.84 6.94
C GLY A 593 -19.15 -15.84 5.82
N LYS A 594 -19.18 -14.54 6.12
CA LYS A 594 -18.85 -13.49 5.14
C LYS A 594 -17.46 -13.62 4.57
N PHE A 595 -16.55 -14.24 5.28
CA PHE A 595 -15.15 -14.44 4.90
C PHE A 595 -14.87 -15.73 4.14
N LEU A 596 -15.89 -16.56 3.88
CA LEU A 596 -15.73 -17.75 3.06
C LEU A 596 -15.13 -17.39 1.70
N PRO A 597 -14.01 -18.01 1.27
CA PRO A 597 -13.31 -17.63 0.06
C PRO A 597 -14.21 -17.69 -1.18
N MET A 598 -14.14 -16.64 -1.99
CA MET A 598 -14.95 -16.51 -3.20
C MET A 598 -14.59 -17.57 -4.26
N LYS A 599 -13.39 -18.16 -4.20
CA LYS A 599 -12.92 -19.21 -5.10
C LYS A 599 -13.86 -20.41 -5.16
N PHE A 600 -14.50 -20.78 -4.06
CA PHE A 600 -15.43 -21.92 -4.03
C PHE A 600 -16.74 -21.68 -4.78
N GLY A 601 -17.07 -20.44 -5.14
CA GLY A 601 -18.28 -20.11 -5.89
C GLY A 601 -19.59 -20.52 -5.22
N ILE A 602 -19.57 -20.94 -3.95
CA ILE A 602 -20.70 -21.54 -3.20
C ILE A 602 -21.93 -20.65 -3.23
N ARG A 603 -21.77 -19.35 -2.98
CA ARG A 603 -22.90 -18.41 -2.96
C ARG A 603 -23.66 -18.39 -4.27
N LYS A 604 -22.93 -18.38 -5.40
CA LYS A 604 -23.51 -18.40 -6.74
C LYS A 604 -24.17 -19.74 -7.05
N LYS A 605 -23.56 -20.85 -6.63
CA LYS A 605 -24.09 -22.19 -6.84
C LYS A 605 -25.38 -22.43 -6.04
N LEU A 606 -25.41 -22.00 -4.76
CA LEU A 606 -26.61 -22.05 -3.92
C LEU A 606 -27.75 -21.18 -4.48
N GLN A 607 -27.43 -19.99 -4.99
CA GLN A 607 -28.41 -19.14 -5.67
C GLN A 607 -28.99 -19.78 -6.94
N ASN A 608 -28.16 -20.43 -7.74
CA ASN A 608 -28.59 -21.15 -8.94
C ASN A 608 -29.53 -22.32 -8.63
N ASP A 609 -29.29 -22.99 -7.50
CA ASP A 609 -30.14 -24.12 -7.03
C ASP A 609 -31.31 -23.62 -6.14
N ALA A 610 -31.59 -22.32 -6.10
CA ALA A 610 -32.68 -21.67 -5.36
C ALA A 610 -32.64 -21.92 -3.84
N ILE A 611 -31.46 -22.27 -3.28
CA ILE A 611 -31.28 -22.47 -1.83
C ILE A 611 -31.08 -21.11 -1.16
N LYS A 612 -31.97 -20.79 -0.23
CA LYS A 612 -31.89 -19.53 0.55
C LYS A 612 -30.75 -19.61 1.56
N PHE A 613 -29.95 -18.55 1.72
CA PHE A 613 -28.90 -18.45 2.71
C PHE A 613 -28.76 -17.03 3.26
N THR A 614 -28.20 -16.91 4.46
CA THR A 614 -27.83 -15.64 5.09
C THR A 614 -26.31 -15.51 5.23
N LEU A 615 -25.79 -14.28 5.18
CA LEU A 615 -24.37 -13.99 5.39
C LEU A 615 -24.16 -13.49 6.80
N GLU A 616 -23.43 -14.26 7.60
CA GLU A 616 -23.10 -13.92 8.98
C GLU A 616 -21.66 -13.45 9.15
N ASP A 617 -21.42 -12.58 10.13
CA ASP A 617 -20.08 -12.04 10.44
C ASP A 617 -19.35 -13.02 11.38
N MET A 618 -18.89 -14.14 10.82
CA MET A 618 -18.14 -15.17 11.53
C MET A 618 -16.66 -15.06 11.18
N ASP A 619 -15.79 -15.15 12.17
CA ASP A 619 -14.33 -14.97 12.00
C ASP A 619 -13.63 -16.14 11.29
N LEU A 620 -14.33 -17.24 11.06
CA LEU A 620 -13.83 -18.47 10.43
C LEU A 620 -14.50 -18.71 9.07
N HIS A 621 -13.88 -19.53 8.26
CA HIS A 621 -14.45 -20.01 7.00
C HIS A 621 -15.46 -21.12 7.29
N VAL A 622 -16.67 -20.75 7.71
CA VAL A 622 -17.68 -21.66 8.23
C VAL A 622 -18.97 -21.57 7.46
N ILE A 623 -19.63 -22.73 7.32
CA ILE A 623 -21.00 -22.88 6.82
C ILE A 623 -21.78 -23.62 7.92
N LEU A 624 -22.86 -23.01 8.40
CA LEU A 624 -23.72 -23.58 9.43
C LEU A 624 -25.13 -23.77 8.90
N PHE A 625 -25.71 -24.96 9.10
CA PHE A 625 -27.12 -25.22 8.84
C PHE A 625 -27.62 -26.39 9.71
N ASN A 626 -28.83 -26.28 10.27
CA ASN A 626 -29.51 -27.33 11.02
C ASN A 626 -28.63 -28.05 12.04
N ARG A 627 -27.78 -27.42 12.82
CA ARG A 627 -26.81 -28.03 13.77
C ARG A 627 -25.65 -28.79 13.13
N VAL A 628 -25.49 -28.68 11.79
CA VAL A 628 -24.30 -29.14 11.08
C VAL A 628 -23.36 -27.96 10.91
N LEU A 629 -22.12 -28.13 11.31
CA LEU A 629 -21.04 -27.15 11.15
C LEU A 629 -20.02 -27.68 10.16
N ILE A 630 -19.76 -26.93 9.09
CA ILE A 630 -18.67 -27.20 8.14
C ILE A 630 -17.61 -26.11 8.31
N GLN A 631 -16.41 -26.49 8.71
CA GLN A 631 -15.28 -25.60 8.83
C GLN A 631 -14.24 -25.91 7.77
N ILE A 632 -13.76 -24.88 7.06
CA ILE A 632 -12.73 -25.00 6.02
C ILE A 632 -11.41 -24.48 6.58
N CYS A 633 -10.38 -25.30 6.55
CA CYS A 633 -9.07 -25.04 7.16
C CYS A 633 -7.92 -25.23 6.21
N ASN A 634 -6.85 -24.46 6.42
CA ASN A 634 -5.56 -24.76 5.81
C ASN A 634 -4.98 -26.05 6.39
N PRO A 635 -4.46 -27.00 5.58
CA PRO A 635 -3.91 -28.26 6.07
C PRO A 635 -2.80 -28.14 7.13
N ARG A 636 -2.01 -27.08 7.12
CA ARG A 636 -0.92 -26.88 8.11
C ARG A 636 -1.41 -26.59 9.52
N ARG A 637 -2.68 -26.21 9.70
CA ARG A 637 -3.26 -25.95 11.02
C ARG A 637 -3.27 -27.18 11.92
N ILE A 638 -3.19 -28.38 11.35
CA ILE A 638 -3.11 -29.63 12.12
C ILE A 638 -1.92 -29.69 13.11
N ARG A 639 -0.85 -28.92 12.82
CA ARG A 639 0.36 -28.84 13.65
C ARG A 639 0.32 -27.75 14.72
N GLU A 640 -0.77 -26.99 14.81
CA GLU A 640 -0.98 -25.95 15.82
C GLU A 640 -1.60 -26.59 17.07
N GLU A 641 -0.97 -26.43 18.24
CA GLU A 641 -1.48 -26.98 19.50
C GLU A 641 -2.89 -26.49 19.85
N GLU A 642 -3.20 -25.24 19.48
CA GLU A 642 -4.51 -24.64 19.72
C GLU A 642 -5.61 -25.24 18.82
N PHE A 643 -5.26 -25.82 17.68
CA PHE A 643 -6.19 -26.36 16.70
C PHE A 643 -6.91 -27.61 17.19
N THR A 644 -6.23 -28.51 17.89
CA THR A 644 -6.83 -29.72 18.46
C THR A 644 -7.86 -29.37 19.54
N ILE A 645 -7.58 -28.34 20.33
CA ILE A 645 -8.51 -27.87 21.38
C ILE A 645 -9.76 -27.26 20.76
N GLU A 646 -9.57 -26.45 19.71
CA GLU A 646 -10.65 -25.81 18.96
C GLU A 646 -11.60 -26.85 18.32
N ILE A 647 -11.04 -27.92 17.75
CA ILE A 647 -11.82 -29.02 17.16
C ILE A 647 -12.64 -29.75 18.21
N GLN A 648 -12.09 -30.05 19.39
CA GLN A 648 -12.81 -30.68 20.48
C GLN A 648 -13.98 -29.82 20.97
N GLU A 649 -13.75 -28.53 21.15
CA GLU A 649 -14.81 -27.59 21.55
C GLU A 649 -15.96 -27.53 20.53
N PHE A 650 -15.69 -27.61 19.21
CA PHE A 650 -16.74 -27.60 18.21
C PHE A 650 -17.48 -28.94 18.08
N SER A 651 -16.78 -30.05 18.24
CA SER A 651 -17.40 -31.38 18.20
C SER A 651 -18.40 -31.61 19.32
N GLU A 652 -18.26 -30.91 20.45
CA GLU A 652 -19.19 -30.99 21.60
C GLU A 652 -20.47 -30.16 21.40
N ILE A 653 -20.48 -29.20 20.48
CA ILE A 653 -21.56 -28.22 20.34
C ILE A 653 -22.48 -28.54 19.15
N CYS A 654 -21.98 -29.23 18.16
CA CYS A 654 -22.71 -29.55 16.91
C CYS A 654 -23.14 -31.02 16.88
N GLU A 655 -24.27 -31.31 16.25
CA GLU A 655 -24.71 -32.70 16.03
C GLU A 655 -23.83 -33.39 14.98
N LEU A 656 -23.40 -32.63 14.00
CA LEU A 656 -22.44 -33.07 12.98
C LEU A 656 -21.40 -31.99 12.73
N PHE A 657 -20.13 -32.30 12.97
CA PHE A 657 -19.02 -31.44 12.65
C PHE A 657 -18.21 -32.03 11.52
N ILE A 658 -18.03 -31.21 10.46
CA ILE A 658 -17.29 -31.61 9.25
C ILE A 658 -16.11 -30.64 9.08
N LEU A 659 -14.92 -31.18 9.15
CA LEU A 659 -13.69 -30.45 8.95
C LEU A 659 -13.17 -30.67 7.53
N ILE A 660 -13.08 -29.61 6.75
CA ILE A 660 -12.62 -29.66 5.37
C ILE A 660 -11.22 -29.04 5.28
N PHE A 661 -10.25 -29.85 4.88
CA PHE A 661 -8.89 -29.36 4.62
C PHE A 661 -8.74 -28.97 3.15
N ASP A 662 -8.45 -27.69 2.94
CA ASP A 662 -8.33 -27.07 1.61
C ASP A 662 -6.91 -27.25 1.05
N PHE A 663 -6.74 -28.21 0.16
CA PHE A 663 -5.51 -28.45 -0.60
C PHE A 663 -5.51 -27.82 -2.00
N ILE A 664 -6.51 -27.02 -2.36
CA ILE A 664 -6.65 -26.45 -3.72
C ILE A 664 -5.50 -25.52 -4.05
N ASP A 665 -5.18 -24.58 -3.12
CA ASP A 665 -4.07 -23.62 -3.27
C ASP A 665 -2.92 -23.94 -2.30
N PHE A 666 -2.75 -25.22 -1.97
CA PHE A 666 -1.72 -25.62 -1.02
C PHE A 666 -0.34 -25.57 -1.65
N GLU A 667 0.49 -24.63 -1.22
CA GLU A 667 1.90 -24.50 -1.62
C GLU A 667 2.76 -25.38 -0.71
N GLU A 668 3.48 -26.36 -1.27
CA GLU A 668 4.42 -27.19 -0.52
C GLU A 668 5.71 -26.41 -0.21
N GLU A 669 6.11 -26.38 1.08
CA GLU A 669 7.40 -25.81 1.49
C GLU A 669 8.56 -26.81 1.34
N MET A 670 8.25 -28.12 1.44
CA MET A 670 9.18 -29.22 1.28
C MET A 670 8.60 -30.29 0.36
N PRO A 671 9.43 -30.98 -0.45
CA PRO A 671 8.96 -32.07 -1.30
C PRO A 671 8.23 -33.16 -0.48
N GLY A 672 7.00 -33.49 -0.89
CA GLY A 672 6.16 -34.48 -0.22
C GLY A 672 5.42 -34.00 1.04
N GLU A 673 5.46 -32.72 1.39
CA GLU A 673 4.73 -32.16 2.54
C GLU A 673 3.22 -32.42 2.44
N LYS A 674 2.65 -32.34 1.27
CA LYS A 674 1.22 -32.65 1.01
C LYS A 674 0.86 -34.07 1.43
N GLN A 675 1.72 -35.04 1.12
CA GLN A 675 1.47 -36.44 1.48
C GLN A 675 1.63 -36.71 2.98
N ILE A 676 2.58 -36.01 3.61
CA ILE A 676 2.78 -36.09 5.06
C ILE A 676 1.56 -35.51 5.78
N LEU A 677 1.11 -34.33 5.42
CA LEU A 677 -0.09 -33.69 5.99
C LEU A 677 -1.35 -34.52 5.78
N LYS A 678 -1.53 -35.15 4.60
CA LYS A 678 -2.65 -36.05 4.39
C LYS A 678 -2.62 -37.27 5.34
N ARG A 679 -1.45 -37.82 5.64
CA ARG A 679 -1.32 -38.92 6.64
C ARG A 679 -1.61 -38.42 8.06
N GLU A 680 -1.13 -37.24 8.45
CA GLU A 680 -1.41 -36.63 9.74
C GLU A 680 -2.91 -36.35 9.90
N ILE A 681 -3.59 -35.86 8.86
CA ILE A 681 -5.03 -35.61 8.81
C ILE A 681 -5.83 -36.91 8.95
N VAL A 682 -5.41 -37.98 8.29
CA VAL A 682 -6.06 -39.30 8.42
C VAL A 682 -5.88 -39.85 9.85
N GLY A 683 -4.75 -39.56 10.49
CA GLY A 683 -4.50 -39.93 11.89
C GLY A 683 -5.52 -39.31 12.85
N LEU A 684 -5.86 -38.03 12.68
CA LEU A 684 -6.88 -37.34 13.50
C LEU A 684 -8.25 -37.99 13.43
N LYS A 685 -8.62 -38.62 12.32
CA LYS A 685 -9.92 -39.27 12.14
C LYS A 685 -10.14 -40.46 13.12
N HIS A 686 -9.06 -41.05 13.64
CA HIS A 686 -9.11 -42.17 14.58
C HIS A 686 -9.24 -41.72 16.05
N GLU A 687 -8.93 -40.46 16.33
CA GLU A 687 -8.91 -39.95 17.72
C GLU A 687 -10.18 -39.21 18.12
N HIS A 688 -10.98 -38.73 17.14
CA HIS A 688 -12.14 -37.87 17.41
C HIS A 688 -13.36 -38.23 16.57
N ASN A 689 -14.55 -37.98 17.11
CA ASN A 689 -15.84 -38.34 16.52
C ASN A 689 -16.39 -37.23 15.60
N PHE A 690 -15.65 -36.89 14.53
CA PHE A 690 -16.08 -35.94 13.53
C PHE A 690 -15.62 -36.35 12.12
N GLN A 691 -16.24 -35.80 11.08
CA GLN A 691 -15.89 -36.14 9.72
C GLN A 691 -14.79 -35.23 9.20
N ILE A 692 -13.79 -35.81 8.53
CA ILE A 692 -12.66 -35.10 7.91
C ILE A 692 -12.66 -35.36 6.42
N ILE A 693 -12.65 -34.30 5.61
CA ILE A 693 -12.65 -34.38 4.16
C ILE A 693 -11.56 -33.46 3.58
N PRO A 694 -10.49 -34.01 3.00
CA PRO A 694 -9.55 -33.23 2.22
C PRO A 694 -10.13 -32.95 0.83
N ILE A 695 -10.11 -31.68 0.39
CA ILE A 695 -10.55 -31.28 -0.96
C ILE A 695 -9.37 -30.78 -1.78
N GLU A 696 -9.38 -31.12 -3.07
CA GLU A 696 -8.35 -30.72 -4.03
C GLU A 696 -8.91 -29.91 -5.20
N ILE A 697 -10.23 -29.92 -5.40
CA ILE A 697 -10.94 -29.24 -6.47
C ILE A 697 -12.03 -28.35 -5.89
N GLU A 698 -12.21 -27.15 -6.45
CA GLU A 698 -13.18 -26.16 -5.93
C GLU A 698 -14.63 -26.66 -5.96
N GLU A 699 -14.98 -27.51 -6.90
CA GLU A 699 -16.32 -28.07 -7.06
C GLU A 699 -16.68 -29.07 -5.95
N GLU A 700 -15.72 -29.79 -5.39
CA GLU A 700 -15.95 -30.81 -4.35
C GLU A 700 -16.66 -30.23 -3.13
N LEU A 701 -16.30 -29.04 -2.70
CA LEU A 701 -16.94 -28.38 -1.56
C LEU A 701 -18.45 -28.18 -1.77
N TYR A 702 -18.84 -27.78 -2.98
CA TYR A 702 -20.25 -27.57 -3.28
C TYR A 702 -21.03 -28.90 -3.30
N PHE A 703 -20.47 -29.96 -3.88
CA PHE A 703 -21.10 -31.30 -3.87
C PHE A 703 -21.26 -31.87 -2.47
N ILE A 704 -20.27 -31.67 -1.59
CA ILE A 704 -20.35 -32.07 -0.18
C ILE A 704 -21.51 -31.33 0.51
N ILE A 705 -21.58 -30.00 0.40
CA ILE A 705 -22.65 -29.20 0.98
C ILE A 705 -24.01 -29.64 0.44
N LYS A 706 -24.14 -29.83 -0.86
CA LYS A 706 -25.39 -30.24 -1.50
C LYS A 706 -25.84 -31.63 -1.03
N SER A 707 -24.95 -32.61 -0.97
CA SER A 707 -25.22 -33.96 -0.47
C SER A 707 -25.73 -33.94 0.97
N ILE A 708 -25.13 -33.13 1.84
CA ILE A 708 -25.53 -32.99 3.24
C ILE A 708 -26.90 -32.28 3.35
N LEU A 709 -27.19 -31.32 2.50
CA LEU A 709 -28.50 -30.65 2.47
C LEU A 709 -29.62 -31.56 1.99
N GLU A 710 -29.33 -32.43 1.01
CA GLU A 710 -30.33 -33.35 0.40
C GLU A 710 -30.59 -34.58 1.29
N SER A 711 -29.62 -35.06 2.05
CA SER A 711 -29.74 -36.27 2.90
C SER A 711 -29.03 -36.08 4.25
N PRO A 712 -29.60 -35.28 5.17
CA PRO A 712 -28.97 -35.02 6.49
C PRO A 712 -28.81 -36.23 7.41
N SER A 713 -29.51 -37.34 7.11
CA SER A 713 -29.53 -38.57 7.92
C SER A 713 -28.57 -39.66 7.41
N GLU A 714 -27.94 -39.50 6.25
CA GLU A 714 -27.04 -40.50 5.66
C GLU A 714 -25.55 -40.15 5.73
N VAL A 715 -25.20 -38.98 6.30
CA VAL A 715 -23.81 -38.50 6.40
C VAL A 715 -23.27 -38.65 7.86
#